data_ce1bc0dcd536efbbe872f8f7e11a4d9d
#
_entry.id   ce1bc0dcd536efbbe872f8f7e11a4d9d
#
_cell.length_a   1.000
_cell.length_b   1.000
_cell.length_c   1.000
_cell.angle_alpha   90.00
_cell.angle_beta   90.00
_cell.angle_gamma   90.00
#
_symmetry.space_group_name_H-M   'P 1'
#
loop_
_entity.id
_entity.type
_entity.pdbx_description
1 polymer ?
#
loop_
_entity_poly.entity_id
_entity_poly.type
_entity_poly.pdbx_seq_one_letter_code
_entity_poly.pdbx_strand_id
1 'polypeptide(L)'
;MPDLSTVKTMCPMNCHPTLCGMTVTTQGDKLVSIAGDGTNPDSEGFLCMRGKAAHEIVGNAQRLLTPLTRAGRDTQDWHTTDWHATDWQATDWHATDWDSALDQIAAKMQEVGPKAVGFWQGHGNFANDYAFGLKRGQMERFSNLYGCQHWNPAMICWGLGGFGLGLTGAIETSTKEDLSAHSQMVILWGANTVSQANTIRHVELAKRRGARVVVIDVRRTEASALADEVILIRPGTDAALALAMMQVIVTEGLGDQGFIRDHTLGFDALRTHLAPMTPDWAEAKTGVPAAQIIALARSYATTRPAMIVMGGSSLHKGDNTWNAARAIACLPALTGSYGVPGGGLGPRHGGRSHGVGFADISAADRRPPGPYIPNQMESIVEGLETGAVKVLVSIGSNILSSYSDTNRMRAALAKAELVVSYDIFSNQTIREVADIVLPGTIWLEEIGAKSTNSHIHLTDRALPAAGQARPAYEVYQGLAQRMGVADVYPWADQEAAMNVVLDHPATGHATVETLRANGGRVALNISHVAYPTRAFTTPSGKIEFYSQRAADMGLSPLPIAAEMRQAQDGLALTHGRSFAHFHSFYDHGRALPTLAAREAEADVWIAPDDAKARGISDGAPVEMSNQRGRFHARAKVTARMPKGAVWIRDGWPGLNALSDGAAVLPEAALDHFAFSVGQSNYGARVEVRPIRAGETHD
;
A
#
# COMPACT_ATOMS: atom_id res chain seq x y z
N MET A 1 26.12 30.46 20.63
CA MET A 1 25.76 29.20 19.93
C MET A 1 24.39 29.44 19.29
N PRO A 2 24.07 28.95 18.09
CA PRO A 2 22.74 29.09 17.57
C PRO A 2 21.75 28.41 18.54
N ASP A 3 20.60 29.04 18.72
CA ASP A 3 19.56 28.54 19.63
C ASP A 3 19.01 27.20 19.15
N LEU A 4 18.62 26.35 20.09
CA LEU A 4 17.89 25.11 19.78
C LEU A 4 16.46 25.46 19.36
N SER A 5 16.05 24.92 18.23
CA SER A 5 14.67 25.00 17.73
C SER A 5 14.01 23.62 17.78
N THR A 6 12.73 23.59 18.08
CA THR A 6 11.96 22.34 18.15
C THR A 6 10.71 22.45 17.29
N VAL A 7 10.56 21.50 16.36
CA VAL A 7 9.44 21.39 15.44
C VAL A 7 8.70 20.07 15.67
N LYS A 8 7.38 20.10 15.64
CA LYS A 8 6.54 18.90 15.61
C LYS A 8 6.27 18.52 14.18
N THR A 9 6.41 17.23 13.89
CA THR A 9 6.20 16.67 12.56
C THR A 9 5.68 15.23 12.67
N MET A 10 5.48 14.57 11.54
CA MET A 10 5.04 13.17 11.48
C MET A 10 6.12 12.29 10.88
N CYS A 11 6.19 11.05 11.36
CA CYS A 11 7.13 10.04 10.88
C CYS A 11 7.02 9.85 9.36
N PRO A 12 8.13 9.88 8.61
CA PRO A 12 8.11 9.75 7.14
C PRO A 12 7.85 8.32 6.64
N MET A 13 7.81 7.34 7.54
CA MET A 13 7.76 5.92 7.18
C MET A 13 6.41 5.42 6.65
N ASN A 14 5.36 6.24 6.67
CA ASN A 14 4.03 5.96 6.07
C ASN A 14 3.46 4.57 6.37
N CYS A 15 3.40 4.21 7.65
CA CYS A 15 3.00 2.86 8.08
C CYS A 15 1.51 2.55 7.98
N HIS A 16 0.67 3.48 7.53
CA HIS A 16 -0.78 3.39 7.34
C HIS A 16 -1.59 2.56 8.34
N PRO A 17 -2.79 2.99 8.63
CA PRO A 17 -3.39 4.33 8.61
C PRO A 17 -2.94 5.15 9.80
N THR A 18 -2.11 4.58 10.66
CA THR A 18 -1.69 5.15 11.92
C THR A 18 -0.26 5.65 11.80
N LEU A 19 -0.13 6.95 11.87
CA LEU A 19 1.14 7.65 11.75
C LEU A 19 1.62 8.06 13.14
N CYS A 20 2.93 8.11 13.34
CA CYS A 20 3.50 8.51 14.62
C CYS A 20 3.97 9.95 14.57
N GLY A 21 3.61 10.75 15.58
CA GLY A 21 4.11 12.08 15.78
C GLY A 21 5.56 12.09 16.25
N MET A 22 6.32 13.05 15.77
CA MET A 22 7.71 13.27 16.09
C MET A 22 7.95 14.67 16.60
N THR A 23 8.87 14.81 17.54
CA THR A 23 9.51 16.05 17.91
C THR A 23 10.92 16.04 17.35
N VAL A 24 11.24 17.04 16.53
CA VAL A 24 12.54 17.21 15.88
C VAL A 24 13.22 18.43 16.49
N THR A 25 14.41 18.28 17.02
CA THR A 25 15.23 19.38 17.55
C THR A 25 16.37 19.66 16.59
N THR A 26 16.54 20.93 16.22
CA THR A 26 17.61 21.40 15.35
C THR A 26 18.45 22.47 16.05
N GLN A 27 19.69 22.64 15.59
CA GLN A 27 20.56 23.75 15.94
C GLN A 27 21.09 24.39 14.66
N GLY A 28 20.49 25.52 14.28
CA GLY A 28 20.65 26.04 12.93
C GLY A 28 20.17 25.00 11.90
N ASP A 29 20.99 24.73 10.89
CA ASP A 29 20.67 23.77 9.80
C ASP A 29 21.04 22.31 10.15
N LYS A 30 21.31 22.01 11.41
CA LYS A 30 21.71 20.65 11.83
C LYS A 30 20.65 19.98 12.69
N LEU A 31 20.33 18.76 12.33
CA LEU A 31 19.51 17.87 13.16
C LEU A 31 20.28 17.51 14.43
N VAL A 32 19.67 17.74 15.61
CA VAL A 32 20.21 17.36 16.92
C VAL A 32 19.56 16.05 17.40
N SER A 33 18.23 15.96 17.32
CA SER A 33 17.53 14.75 17.78
C SER A 33 16.16 14.58 17.15
N ILE A 34 15.68 13.33 17.12
CA ILE A 34 14.30 12.95 16.82
C ILE A 34 13.78 12.10 17.98
N ALA A 35 12.60 12.48 18.50
CA ALA A 35 11.89 11.73 19.54
C ALA A 35 10.41 11.58 19.18
N GLY A 36 9.71 10.67 19.86
CA GLY A 36 8.26 10.61 19.74
C GLY A 36 7.59 11.82 20.41
N ASP A 37 6.59 12.41 19.76
CA ASP A 37 5.80 13.50 20.34
C ASP A 37 4.80 12.97 21.36
N GLY A 38 5.08 13.14 22.67
CA GLY A 38 4.21 12.73 23.77
C GLY A 38 2.83 13.41 23.78
N THR A 39 2.67 14.50 23.04
CA THR A 39 1.37 15.21 22.91
C THR A 39 0.59 14.80 21.67
N ASN A 40 1.16 13.95 20.80
CA ASN A 40 0.48 13.49 19.60
C ASN A 40 -0.64 12.49 19.98
N PRO A 41 -1.91 12.74 19.64
CA PRO A 41 -3.04 11.91 20.05
C PRO A 41 -3.04 10.53 19.38
N ASP A 42 -2.42 10.38 18.21
CA ASP A 42 -2.37 9.13 17.48
C ASP A 42 -1.31 8.16 18.02
N SER A 43 -0.20 8.66 18.55
CA SER A 43 0.95 7.84 18.97
C SER A 43 1.39 8.02 20.42
N GLU A 44 0.98 9.09 21.10
CA GLU A 44 1.27 9.41 22.51
C GLU A 44 2.76 9.15 22.87
N GLY A 45 3.66 9.67 22.04
CA GLY A 45 5.10 9.51 22.21
C GLY A 45 5.69 8.19 21.69
N PHE A 46 4.86 7.24 21.23
CA PHE A 46 5.37 6.02 20.66
C PHE A 46 6.10 6.27 19.33
N LEU A 47 7.29 5.71 19.20
CA LEU A 47 8.07 5.71 17.97
C LEU A 47 8.81 4.37 17.84
N CYS A 48 8.50 3.59 16.80
CA CYS A 48 9.16 2.32 16.56
C CYS A 48 10.58 2.47 16.00
N MET A 49 11.31 1.36 15.85
CA MET A 49 12.67 1.39 15.33
C MET A 49 12.80 2.06 13.94
N ARG A 50 11.81 1.88 13.05
CA ARG A 50 11.80 2.55 11.74
C ARG A 50 11.72 4.07 11.89
N GLY A 51 10.82 4.55 12.74
CA GLY A 51 10.71 5.98 13.03
C GLY A 51 11.95 6.54 13.70
N LYS A 52 12.58 5.79 14.59
CA LYS A 52 13.87 6.18 15.20
C LYS A 52 14.98 6.25 14.16
N ALA A 53 15.02 5.32 13.20
CA ALA A 53 16.00 5.34 12.10
C ALA A 53 15.80 6.50 11.12
N ALA A 54 14.70 7.25 11.19
CA ALA A 54 14.48 8.39 10.29
C ALA A 54 15.57 9.48 10.41
N HIS A 55 16.27 9.59 11.55
CA HIS A 55 17.40 10.51 11.67
C HIS A 55 18.53 10.18 10.69
N GLU A 56 18.68 8.93 10.29
CA GLU A 56 19.71 8.48 9.34
C GLU A 56 19.43 8.94 7.90
N ILE A 57 18.23 9.46 7.60
CA ILE A 57 17.90 10.05 6.30
C ILE A 57 18.58 11.44 6.17
N VAL A 58 18.63 12.20 7.28
CA VAL A 58 19.17 13.55 7.30
C VAL A 58 20.71 13.49 7.25
N GLY A 59 21.30 14.22 6.30
CA GLY A 59 22.76 14.21 6.13
C GLY A 59 23.36 12.89 5.64
N ASN A 60 22.54 11.97 5.15
CA ASN A 60 22.99 10.69 4.62
C ASN A 60 23.86 10.88 3.38
N ALA A 61 25.04 10.27 3.35
CA ALA A 61 25.99 10.40 2.24
C ALA A 61 25.50 9.75 0.93
N GLN A 62 24.51 8.86 0.99
CA GLN A 62 23.93 8.21 -0.19
C GLN A 62 22.75 9.00 -0.81
N ARG A 63 22.39 10.16 -0.25
CA ARG A 63 21.34 11.02 -0.81
C ARG A 63 21.71 11.52 -2.19
N LEU A 64 20.72 11.55 -3.06
CA LEU A 64 20.77 12.27 -4.33
C LEU A 64 20.71 13.78 -4.03
N LEU A 65 21.75 14.51 -4.37
CA LEU A 65 21.88 15.94 -4.05
C LEU A 65 22.06 16.83 -5.29
N THR A 66 22.25 16.23 -6.46
CA THR A 66 22.47 16.94 -7.74
C THR A 66 21.70 16.20 -8.83
N PRO A 67 21.11 16.92 -9.80
CA PRO A 67 20.55 16.26 -10.98
C PRO A 67 21.64 15.50 -11.74
N LEU A 68 21.29 14.31 -12.25
CA LEU A 68 22.21 13.44 -12.96
C LEU A 68 21.61 13.03 -14.30
N THR A 69 22.46 12.91 -15.31
CA THR A 69 22.11 12.37 -16.63
C THR A 69 23.03 11.20 -16.98
N ARG A 70 22.49 10.25 -17.74
CA ARG A 70 23.25 9.10 -18.25
C ARG A 70 23.53 9.30 -19.74
N ALA A 71 24.73 8.94 -20.20
CA ALA A 71 25.15 9.09 -21.60
C ALA A 71 24.47 8.10 -22.57
N GLY A 72 23.87 7.04 -22.04
CA GLY A 72 23.13 6.01 -22.76
C GLY A 72 22.81 4.83 -21.85
N ARG A 73 21.78 4.08 -22.20
CA ARG A 73 21.49 2.80 -21.51
C ARG A 73 22.21 1.69 -22.26
N ASP A 74 23.24 1.08 -21.66
CA ASP A 74 23.75 -0.18 -22.17
C ASP A 74 22.79 -1.30 -21.78
N THR A 75 22.02 -1.79 -22.76
CA THR A 75 20.97 -2.78 -22.54
C THR A 75 21.49 -4.21 -22.45
N GLN A 76 22.80 -4.44 -22.60
CA GLN A 76 23.37 -5.78 -22.68
C GLN A 76 23.89 -6.32 -21.33
N ASP A 77 24.17 -5.46 -20.33
CA ASP A 77 24.79 -5.88 -19.06
C ASP A 77 23.89 -5.75 -17.81
N TRP A 78 22.57 -5.85 -17.97
CA TRP A 78 21.62 -5.80 -16.84
C TRP A 78 21.84 -6.87 -15.78
N HIS A 79 22.53 -7.96 -16.13
CA HIS A 79 22.77 -9.10 -15.23
C HIS A 79 23.98 -8.91 -14.30
N THR A 80 24.85 -7.95 -14.58
CA THR A 80 26.13 -7.75 -13.87
C THR A 80 26.14 -6.56 -12.94
N THR A 81 25.08 -5.75 -12.90
CA THR A 81 25.02 -4.61 -11.96
C THR A 81 24.96 -5.16 -10.55
N ASP A 82 26.10 -5.15 -9.88
CA ASP A 82 26.16 -5.46 -8.44
C ASP A 82 25.34 -4.42 -7.69
N TRP A 83 24.08 -4.75 -7.46
CA TRP A 83 23.17 -3.88 -6.71
C TRP A 83 23.55 -3.74 -5.22
N HIS A 84 24.60 -4.46 -4.78
CA HIS A 84 25.31 -4.22 -3.51
C HIS A 84 26.38 -3.14 -3.64
N ALA A 85 26.78 -2.76 -4.85
CA ALA A 85 27.80 -1.73 -5.03
C ALA A 85 27.34 -0.38 -4.48
N THR A 86 28.11 0.18 -3.58
CA THR A 86 27.92 1.52 -3.03
C THR A 86 28.34 2.61 -4.00
N ASP A 87 29.09 2.27 -5.03
CA ASP A 87 29.71 3.18 -6.01
C ASP A 87 29.03 3.13 -7.40
N TRP A 88 27.69 3.10 -7.43
CA TRP A 88 26.90 3.04 -8.64
C TRP A 88 27.02 4.27 -9.56
N GLN A 89 27.58 5.38 -9.06
CA GLN A 89 27.79 6.61 -9.82
C GLN A 89 29.06 6.59 -10.69
N ALA A 90 29.94 5.59 -10.52
CA ALA A 90 31.33 5.69 -10.97
C ALA A 90 31.54 5.63 -12.49
N THR A 91 30.59 5.17 -13.31
CA THR A 91 30.87 4.93 -14.73
C THR A 91 29.99 5.66 -15.73
N ASP A 92 28.68 5.83 -15.47
CA ASP A 92 27.74 6.24 -16.51
C ASP A 92 26.94 7.53 -16.22
N TRP A 93 27.04 8.07 -14.99
CA TRP A 93 26.28 9.22 -14.55
C TRP A 93 27.10 10.50 -14.53
N HIS A 94 26.55 11.57 -15.13
CA HIS A 94 27.14 12.88 -15.14
C HIS A 94 26.28 13.88 -14.38
N ALA A 95 26.88 14.66 -13.50
CA ALA A 95 26.21 15.76 -12.82
C ALA A 95 25.77 16.83 -13.87
N THR A 96 24.55 17.31 -13.70
CA THR A 96 23.98 18.40 -14.50
C THR A 96 23.28 19.40 -13.58
N ASP A 97 22.74 20.47 -14.14
CA ASP A 97 21.90 21.41 -13.41
C ASP A 97 20.40 21.19 -13.69
N TRP A 98 19.55 21.81 -12.87
CA TRP A 98 18.10 21.68 -13.01
C TRP A 98 17.55 22.21 -14.33
N ASP A 99 18.09 23.31 -14.84
CA ASP A 99 17.61 23.90 -16.08
C ASP A 99 17.92 22.98 -17.25
N SER A 100 19.15 22.51 -17.35
CA SER A 100 19.58 21.55 -18.38
C SER A 100 18.77 20.24 -18.30
N ALA A 101 18.50 19.72 -17.13
CA ALA A 101 17.70 18.50 -16.96
C ALA A 101 16.24 18.73 -17.39
N LEU A 102 15.62 19.82 -16.93
CA LEU A 102 14.23 20.14 -17.29
C LEU A 102 14.07 20.50 -18.77
N ASP A 103 15.08 21.16 -19.39
CA ASP A 103 15.09 21.44 -20.81
C ASP A 103 15.08 20.14 -21.64
N GLN A 104 15.91 19.16 -21.29
CA GLN A 104 15.95 17.85 -21.94
C GLN A 104 14.61 17.10 -21.80
N ILE A 105 14.03 17.09 -20.58
CA ILE A 105 12.75 16.45 -20.33
C ILE A 105 11.65 17.12 -21.14
N ALA A 106 11.54 18.45 -21.08
CA ALA A 106 10.51 19.21 -21.78
C ALA A 106 10.61 19.05 -23.30
N ALA A 107 11.83 19.11 -23.86
CA ALA A 107 12.07 18.91 -25.29
C ALA A 107 11.59 17.51 -25.74
N LYS A 108 11.93 16.45 -24.99
CA LYS A 108 11.48 15.09 -25.33
C LYS A 108 9.97 14.94 -25.17
N MET A 109 9.36 15.51 -24.14
CA MET A 109 7.91 15.50 -23.96
C MET A 109 7.17 16.22 -25.10
N GLN A 110 7.69 17.34 -25.57
CA GLN A 110 7.13 18.07 -26.71
C GLN A 110 7.28 17.28 -28.02
N GLU A 111 8.44 16.65 -28.24
CA GLU A 111 8.74 15.82 -29.42
C GLU A 111 7.74 14.65 -29.56
N VAL A 112 7.48 13.91 -28.45
CA VAL A 112 6.61 12.73 -28.50
C VAL A 112 5.13 13.07 -28.36
N GLY A 113 4.80 14.25 -27.86
CA GLY A 113 3.45 14.71 -27.62
C GLY A 113 2.82 14.16 -26.32
N PRO A 114 1.79 14.83 -25.79
CA PRO A 114 1.28 14.56 -24.43
C PRO A 114 0.79 13.13 -24.23
N LYS A 115 0.15 12.50 -25.22
CA LYS A 115 -0.42 11.14 -25.06
C LYS A 115 0.65 10.07 -24.87
N ALA A 116 1.87 10.29 -25.32
CA ALA A 116 3.00 9.38 -25.16
C ALA A 116 3.85 9.65 -23.91
N VAL A 117 3.42 10.59 -23.06
CA VAL A 117 4.07 10.91 -21.78
C VAL A 117 3.26 10.36 -20.62
N GLY A 118 3.90 9.67 -19.69
CA GLY A 118 3.27 9.15 -18.48
C GLY A 118 3.97 9.61 -17.20
N PHE A 119 3.17 9.98 -16.19
CA PHE A 119 3.62 10.26 -14.83
C PHE A 119 3.19 9.13 -13.91
N TRP A 120 4.15 8.51 -13.25
CA TRP A 120 3.94 7.53 -12.21
C TRP A 120 4.34 8.11 -10.87
N GLN A 121 3.39 8.17 -9.93
CA GLN A 121 3.65 8.60 -8.57
C GLN A 121 3.71 7.39 -7.64
N GLY A 122 4.85 7.20 -6.99
CA GLY A 122 5.04 6.16 -6.01
C GLY A 122 4.77 6.62 -4.58
N HIS A 123 4.86 5.67 -3.66
CA HIS A 123 4.54 5.90 -2.26
C HIS A 123 5.55 6.80 -1.54
N GLY A 124 6.81 6.85 -2.03
CA GLY A 124 7.86 7.72 -1.50
C GLY A 124 7.51 9.20 -1.53
N ASN A 125 6.75 9.63 -2.54
CA ASN A 125 6.31 11.04 -2.65
C ASN A 125 5.36 11.47 -1.53
N PHE A 126 4.72 10.53 -0.82
CA PHE A 126 3.79 10.81 0.27
C PHE A 126 4.45 10.84 1.66
N ALA A 127 5.78 10.94 1.73
CA ALA A 127 6.50 10.95 3.01
C ALA A 127 6.03 12.06 3.97
N ASN A 128 5.51 13.16 3.46
CA ASN A 128 4.87 14.25 4.21
C ASN A 128 3.49 14.67 3.67
N ASP A 129 2.80 13.81 2.91
CA ASP A 129 1.50 14.11 2.29
C ASP A 129 0.49 12.95 2.43
N TYR A 130 0.71 12.02 3.36
CA TYR A 130 -0.11 10.82 3.43
C TYR A 130 -1.59 11.15 3.72
N ALA A 131 -2.49 10.65 2.85
CA ALA A 131 -3.95 10.83 2.91
C ALA A 131 -4.42 12.30 2.92
N PHE A 132 -3.54 13.28 2.73
CA PHE A 132 -3.88 14.68 2.55
C PHE A 132 -4.18 15.00 1.08
N GLY A 133 -3.35 14.49 0.16
CA GLY A 133 -3.65 14.49 -1.28
C GLY A 133 -3.15 15.70 -2.05
N LEU A 134 -2.40 16.62 -1.44
CA LEU A 134 -1.85 17.80 -2.11
C LEU A 134 -0.86 17.42 -3.22
N LYS A 135 0.14 16.60 -2.91
CA LYS A 135 1.17 16.20 -3.89
C LYS A 135 0.61 15.37 -5.03
N ARG A 136 -0.37 14.51 -4.72
CA ARG A 136 -1.10 13.78 -5.75
C ARG A 136 -1.86 14.76 -6.65
N GLY A 137 -2.63 15.67 -6.09
CA GLY A 137 -3.40 16.65 -6.83
C GLY A 137 -2.53 17.57 -7.70
N GLN A 138 -1.34 17.94 -7.24
CA GLN A 138 -0.39 18.75 -8.02
C GLN A 138 0.15 18.00 -9.25
N MET A 139 0.52 16.72 -9.11
CA MET A 139 0.93 15.90 -10.26
C MET A 139 -0.23 15.70 -11.25
N GLU A 140 -1.39 15.33 -10.73
CA GLU A 140 -2.58 15.12 -11.56
C GLU A 140 -2.99 16.42 -12.27
N ARG A 141 -2.87 17.58 -11.62
CA ARG A 141 -3.14 18.89 -12.23
C ARG A 141 -2.22 19.17 -13.41
N PHE A 142 -0.90 18.99 -13.25
CA PHE A 142 0.01 19.10 -14.37
C PHE A 142 -0.40 18.17 -15.52
N SER A 143 -0.64 16.91 -15.19
CA SER A 143 -0.97 15.88 -16.18
C SER A 143 -2.29 16.16 -16.90
N ASN A 144 -3.30 16.63 -16.18
CA ASN A 144 -4.60 16.98 -16.74
C ASN A 144 -4.50 18.21 -17.66
N LEU A 145 -3.81 19.27 -17.24
CA LEU A 145 -3.65 20.49 -18.04
C LEU A 145 -2.78 20.28 -19.27
N TYR A 146 -1.73 19.47 -19.19
CA TYR A 146 -0.90 19.09 -20.33
C TYR A 146 -1.57 18.03 -21.22
N GLY A 147 -2.48 17.22 -20.68
CA GLY A 147 -3.19 16.15 -21.40
C GLY A 147 -2.43 14.84 -21.52
N CYS A 148 -1.51 14.55 -20.59
CA CYS A 148 -0.71 13.32 -20.58
C CYS A 148 -1.31 12.22 -19.70
N GLN A 149 -0.69 11.03 -19.71
CA GLN A 149 -1.02 9.91 -18.84
C GLN A 149 -0.59 10.20 -17.42
N HIS A 150 -1.35 9.75 -16.43
CA HIS A 150 -0.91 9.71 -15.04
C HIS A 150 -1.48 8.50 -14.29
N TRP A 151 -0.68 7.96 -13.39
CA TRP A 151 -1.03 6.79 -12.61
C TRP A 151 -0.55 6.93 -11.17
N ASN A 152 -1.13 6.13 -10.28
CA ASN A 152 -0.81 6.14 -8.86
C ASN A 152 -0.73 4.72 -8.28
N PRO A 153 -0.11 4.53 -7.08
CA PRO A 153 0.18 3.21 -6.54
C PRO A 153 -1.05 2.47 -5.99
N ALA A 154 -2.25 3.03 -6.00
CA ALA A 154 -3.43 2.36 -5.43
C ALA A 154 -3.69 1.01 -6.10
N MET A 155 -3.41 0.88 -7.41
CA MET A 155 -3.58 -0.36 -8.15
C MET A 155 -2.72 -1.52 -7.59
N ILE A 156 -1.49 -1.26 -7.17
CA ILE A 156 -0.57 -2.26 -6.61
C ILE A 156 -0.66 -2.36 -5.08
N CYS A 157 -1.59 -1.65 -4.48
CA CYS A 157 -1.75 -1.56 -3.03
C CYS A 157 -3.05 -2.22 -2.57
N TRP A 158 -4.17 -1.51 -2.65
CA TRP A 158 -5.45 -1.94 -2.12
C TRP A 158 -6.57 -2.06 -3.17
N GLY A 159 -6.22 -1.88 -4.45
CA GLY A 159 -7.19 -1.80 -5.54
C GLY A 159 -8.11 -3.01 -5.64
N LEU A 160 -7.60 -4.24 -5.67
CA LEU A 160 -8.44 -5.44 -5.76
C LEU A 160 -9.40 -5.59 -4.57
N GLY A 161 -8.89 -5.50 -3.35
CA GLY A 161 -9.74 -5.58 -2.17
C GLY A 161 -10.72 -4.40 -2.09
N GLY A 162 -10.27 -3.20 -2.47
CA GLY A 162 -11.12 -2.02 -2.58
C GLY A 162 -12.27 -2.20 -3.58
N PHE A 163 -11.99 -2.84 -4.72
CA PHE A 163 -13.02 -3.22 -5.69
C PHE A 163 -14.08 -4.13 -5.07
N GLY A 164 -13.65 -5.22 -4.41
CA GLY A 164 -14.57 -6.14 -3.73
C GLY A 164 -15.44 -5.46 -2.67
N LEU A 165 -14.85 -4.56 -1.86
CA LEU A 165 -15.57 -3.77 -0.88
C LEU A 165 -16.53 -2.77 -1.52
N GLY A 166 -16.14 -2.14 -2.61
CA GLY A 166 -16.96 -1.21 -3.37
C GLY A 166 -18.20 -1.88 -3.95
N LEU A 167 -18.11 -3.16 -4.36
CA LEU A 167 -19.27 -3.93 -4.83
C LEU A 167 -20.30 -4.15 -3.72
N THR A 168 -19.89 -4.27 -2.45
CA THR A 168 -20.81 -4.38 -1.31
C THR A 168 -21.25 -3.03 -0.76
N GLY A 169 -20.53 -1.95 -1.04
CA GLY A 169 -20.73 -0.62 -0.44
C GLY A 169 -20.01 -0.42 0.89
N ALA A 170 -19.20 -1.38 1.34
CA ALA A 170 -18.52 -1.36 2.65
C ALA A 170 -17.06 -0.89 2.57
N ILE A 171 -16.79 0.23 1.89
CA ILE A 171 -15.42 0.73 1.67
C ILE A 171 -14.86 1.53 2.84
N GLU A 172 -15.72 2.12 3.67
CA GLU A 172 -15.31 2.89 4.85
C GLU A 172 -15.05 1.97 6.05
N THR A 173 -14.17 2.41 6.94
CA THR A 173 -13.79 1.65 8.13
C THR A 173 -13.91 2.50 9.38
N SER A 174 -14.31 1.89 10.50
CA SER A 174 -14.27 2.53 11.82
C SER A 174 -12.83 2.81 12.25
N THR A 175 -12.64 3.77 13.14
CA THR A 175 -11.30 4.16 13.60
C THR A 175 -10.72 3.18 14.62
N LYS A 176 -9.41 3.31 14.86
CA LYS A 176 -8.72 2.58 15.93
C LYS A 176 -9.21 2.97 17.32
N GLU A 177 -9.67 4.22 17.49
CA GLU A 177 -10.26 4.72 18.73
C GLU A 177 -11.57 4.00 19.02
N ASP A 178 -12.44 3.86 18.01
CA ASP A 178 -13.70 3.11 18.15
C ASP A 178 -13.43 1.63 18.46
N LEU A 179 -12.47 0.99 17.79
CA LEU A 179 -12.03 -0.38 18.09
C LEU A 179 -11.64 -0.52 19.56
N SER A 180 -10.74 0.35 20.04
CA SER A 180 -10.23 0.24 21.41
C SER A 180 -11.29 0.54 22.47
N ALA A 181 -12.24 1.44 22.18
CA ALA A 181 -13.25 1.89 23.12
C ALA A 181 -14.45 0.91 23.25
N HIS A 182 -14.82 0.23 22.15
CA HIS A 182 -16.13 -0.41 22.12
C HIS A 182 -16.11 -1.88 21.70
N SER A 183 -15.13 -2.37 20.91
CA SER A 183 -15.17 -3.77 20.43
C SER A 183 -15.08 -4.79 21.57
N GLN A 184 -15.92 -5.82 21.49
CA GLN A 184 -15.87 -7.01 22.37
C GLN A 184 -15.18 -8.18 21.69
N MET A 185 -15.11 -8.18 20.35
CA MET A 185 -14.33 -9.12 19.56
C MET A 185 -13.59 -8.37 18.47
N VAL A 186 -12.31 -8.68 18.26
CA VAL A 186 -11.48 -8.16 17.19
C VAL A 186 -10.91 -9.32 16.39
N ILE A 187 -11.24 -9.39 15.11
CA ILE A 187 -10.65 -10.37 14.18
C ILE A 187 -9.58 -9.64 13.34
N LEU A 188 -8.33 -10.04 13.49
CA LEU A 188 -7.22 -9.61 12.65
C LEU A 188 -7.11 -10.58 11.47
N TRP A 189 -7.73 -10.26 10.35
CA TRP A 189 -7.79 -11.12 9.19
C TRP A 189 -6.70 -10.73 8.17
N GLY A 190 -5.66 -11.54 8.04
CA GLY A 190 -4.48 -11.23 7.22
C GLY A 190 -3.76 -9.95 7.64
N ALA A 191 -3.95 -9.52 8.89
CA ALA A 191 -3.53 -8.22 9.41
C ALA A 191 -2.48 -8.38 10.51
N ASN A 192 -1.19 -8.31 10.13
CA ASN A 192 -0.11 -8.24 11.12
C ASN A 192 0.03 -6.81 11.66
N THR A 193 -0.80 -6.45 12.62
CA THR A 193 -0.84 -5.09 13.18
C THR A 193 0.42 -4.69 13.94
N VAL A 194 1.31 -5.63 14.30
CA VAL A 194 2.64 -5.32 14.85
C VAL A 194 3.49 -4.57 13.82
N SER A 195 3.33 -4.85 12.53
CA SER A 195 3.98 -4.06 11.48
C SER A 195 3.40 -2.64 11.32
N GLN A 196 2.25 -2.38 11.96
CA GLN A 196 1.59 -1.08 12.10
C GLN A 196 1.49 -0.73 13.59
N ALA A 197 2.61 -0.47 14.20
CA ALA A 197 2.81 -0.47 15.65
C ALA A 197 1.84 0.43 16.44
N ASN A 198 1.30 1.47 15.82
CA ASN A 198 0.30 2.31 16.44
C ASN A 198 -1.09 1.65 16.50
N THR A 199 -1.47 0.86 15.49
CA THR A 199 -2.74 0.12 15.48
C THR A 199 -2.75 -1.00 16.51
N ILE A 200 -1.64 -1.73 16.69
CA ILE A 200 -1.57 -2.85 17.62
C ILE A 200 -1.87 -2.41 19.05
N ARG A 201 -1.45 -1.20 19.43
CA ARG A 201 -1.74 -0.63 20.75
C ARG A 201 -3.25 -0.55 21.04
N HIS A 202 -4.05 -0.17 20.04
CA HIS A 202 -5.50 -0.11 20.19
C HIS A 202 -6.13 -1.51 20.32
N VAL A 203 -5.56 -2.52 19.65
CA VAL A 203 -5.96 -3.93 19.86
C VAL A 203 -5.60 -4.38 21.26
N GLU A 204 -4.43 -4.02 21.80
CA GLU A 204 -4.04 -4.30 23.18
C GLU A 204 -4.99 -3.63 24.19
N LEU A 205 -5.38 -2.40 23.96
CA LEU A 205 -6.35 -1.68 24.80
C LEU A 205 -7.72 -2.38 24.80
N ALA A 206 -8.23 -2.80 23.65
CA ALA A 206 -9.45 -3.57 23.53
C ALA A 206 -9.34 -4.89 24.31
N LYS A 207 -8.23 -5.63 24.15
CA LYS A 207 -7.99 -6.88 24.88
C LYS A 207 -7.93 -6.68 26.39
N ARG A 208 -7.27 -5.62 26.88
CA ARG A 208 -7.24 -5.29 28.33
C ARG A 208 -8.64 -5.01 28.90
N ARG A 209 -9.57 -4.53 28.06
CA ARG A 209 -10.98 -4.36 28.41
C ARG A 209 -11.79 -5.67 28.39
N GLY A 210 -11.17 -6.78 27.97
CA GLY A 210 -11.81 -8.09 27.88
C GLY A 210 -12.27 -8.47 26.46
N ALA A 211 -11.93 -7.71 25.44
CA ALA A 211 -12.24 -8.10 24.06
C ALA A 211 -11.49 -9.37 23.66
N ARG A 212 -12.18 -10.29 23.00
CA ARG A 212 -11.57 -11.48 22.40
C ARG A 212 -10.84 -11.10 21.12
N VAL A 213 -9.59 -11.55 20.97
CA VAL A 213 -8.75 -11.30 19.79
C VAL A 213 -8.54 -12.62 19.05
N VAL A 214 -8.94 -12.66 17.77
CA VAL A 214 -8.71 -13.77 16.86
C VAL A 214 -7.80 -13.32 15.72
N VAL A 215 -6.78 -14.12 15.40
CA VAL A 215 -5.89 -13.90 14.25
C VAL A 215 -6.16 -14.96 13.20
N ILE A 216 -6.50 -14.56 11.98
CA ILE A 216 -6.62 -15.42 10.80
C ILE A 216 -5.52 -15.01 9.84
N ASP A 217 -4.57 -15.89 9.55
CA ASP A 217 -3.42 -15.57 8.70
C ASP A 217 -2.85 -16.83 8.05
N VAL A 218 -1.98 -16.66 7.05
CA VAL A 218 -1.25 -17.75 6.38
C VAL A 218 0.00 -18.19 7.15
N ARG A 219 0.35 -17.50 8.21
CA ARG A 219 1.46 -17.82 9.12
C ARG A 219 1.16 -17.34 10.53
N ARG A 220 1.88 -17.84 11.53
CA ARG A 220 1.86 -17.24 12.85
C ARG A 220 2.63 -15.93 12.84
N THR A 221 1.89 -14.82 12.70
CA THR A 221 2.45 -13.47 12.71
C THR A 221 2.87 -13.03 14.11
N GLU A 222 3.52 -11.88 14.21
CA GLU A 222 3.86 -11.27 15.50
C GLU A 222 2.60 -10.92 16.31
N ALA A 223 1.51 -10.53 15.64
CA ALA A 223 0.22 -10.26 16.27
C ALA A 223 -0.42 -11.50 16.93
N SER A 224 0.02 -12.71 16.55
CA SER A 224 -0.44 -13.96 17.17
C SER A 224 -0.14 -14.05 18.68
N ALA A 225 0.84 -13.27 19.16
CA ALA A 225 1.14 -13.22 20.61
C ALA A 225 0.02 -12.54 21.43
N LEU A 226 -0.83 -11.75 20.81
CA LEU A 226 -1.98 -11.12 21.46
C LEU A 226 -3.28 -11.93 21.29
N ALA A 227 -3.30 -12.91 20.40
CA ALA A 227 -4.50 -13.64 20.05
C ALA A 227 -4.94 -14.60 21.16
N ASP A 228 -6.23 -14.70 21.37
CA ASP A 228 -6.87 -15.79 22.15
C ASP A 228 -7.02 -17.05 21.29
N GLU A 229 -7.08 -16.85 19.96
CA GLU A 229 -7.14 -17.92 18.97
C GLU A 229 -6.39 -17.53 17.71
N VAL A 230 -5.61 -18.45 17.12
CA VAL A 230 -4.90 -18.29 15.85
C VAL A 230 -5.39 -19.37 14.88
N ILE A 231 -5.92 -18.93 13.76
CA ILE A 231 -6.42 -19.78 12.67
C ILE A 231 -5.47 -19.63 11.50
N LEU A 232 -4.79 -20.71 11.13
CA LEU A 232 -3.93 -20.77 9.97
C LEU A 232 -4.72 -21.25 8.77
N ILE A 233 -4.72 -20.47 7.71
CA ILE A 233 -5.49 -20.72 6.48
C ILE A 233 -4.56 -20.92 5.29
N ARG A 234 -4.94 -21.79 4.36
CA ARG A 234 -4.21 -21.89 3.08
C ARG A 234 -4.27 -20.57 2.32
N PRO A 235 -3.16 -20.09 1.73
CA PRO A 235 -3.15 -18.84 0.98
C PRO A 235 -4.22 -18.79 -0.10
N GLY A 236 -4.94 -17.66 -0.21
CA GLY A 236 -5.95 -17.42 -1.24
C GLY A 236 -7.32 -18.07 -1.01
N THR A 237 -7.56 -18.67 0.16
CA THR A 237 -8.84 -19.36 0.46
C THR A 237 -9.72 -18.59 1.44
N ASP A 238 -9.43 -17.33 1.71
CA ASP A 238 -10.13 -16.46 2.65
C ASP A 238 -11.64 -16.33 2.33
N ALA A 239 -12.00 -16.26 1.05
CA ALA A 239 -13.38 -16.22 0.62
C ALA A 239 -14.15 -17.48 1.03
N ALA A 240 -13.52 -18.68 0.94
CA ALA A 240 -14.16 -19.92 1.32
C ALA A 240 -14.45 -19.97 2.84
N LEU A 241 -13.52 -19.47 3.66
CA LEU A 241 -13.75 -19.35 5.10
C LEU A 241 -14.91 -18.40 5.41
N ALA A 242 -14.93 -17.21 4.80
CA ALA A 242 -15.98 -16.22 5.01
C ALA A 242 -17.36 -16.73 4.56
N LEU A 243 -17.44 -17.42 3.40
CA LEU A 243 -18.68 -18.02 2.90
C LEU A 243 -19.22 -19.11 3.82
N ALA A 244 -18.36 -19.99 4.34
CA ALA A 244 -18.77 -21.01 5.28
C ALA A 244 -19.21 -20.42 6.64
N MET A 245 -18.54 -19.37 7.13
CA MET A 245 -19.01 -18.63 8.31
C MET A 245 -20.40 -18.03 8.07
N MET A 246 -20.63 -17.43 6.91
CA MET A 246 -21.97 -16.91 6.53
C MET A 246 -23.01 -18.03 6.47
N GLN A 247 -22.65 -19.20 5.90
CA GLN A 247 -23.54 -20.36 5.82
C GLN A 247 -23.99 -20.82 7.23
N VAL A 248 -23.07 -20.93 8.19
CA VAL A 248 -23.40 -21.26 9.58
C VAL A 248 -24.32 -20.21 10.19
N ILE A 249 -23.98 -18.91 10.05
CA ILE A 249 -24.79 -17.80 10.60
C ILE A 249 -26.23 -17.83 10.05
N VAL A 250 -26.38 -18.06 8.75
CA VAL A 250 -27.69 -18.10 8.07
C VAL A 250 -28.47 -19.36 8.48
N THR A 251 -27.84 -20.52 8.47
CA THR A 251 -28.51 -21.79 8.76
C THR A 251 -28.95 -21.90 10.23
N GLU A 252 -28.17 -21.36 11.15
CA GLU A 252 -28.47 -21.38 12.58
C GLU A 252 -29.31 -20.17 13.05
N GLY A 253 -29.71 -19.27 12.11
CA GLY A 253 -30.53 -18.11 12.43
C GLY A 253 -29.84 -17.07 13.33
N LEU A 254 -28.52 -17.00 13.33
CA LEU A 254 -27.73 -16.10 14.17
C LEU A 254 -27.64 -14.67 13.63
N GLY A 255 -28.17 -14.44 12.41
CA GLY A 255 -28.18 -13.15 11.74
C GLY A 255 -29.14 -12.13 12.37
N ASP A 256 -28.83 -10.84 12.19
CA ASP A 256 -29.74 -9.74 12.56
C ASP A 256 -30.80 -9.54 11.47
N GLN A 257 -31.98 -10.10 11.67
CA GLN A 257 -33.07 -10.08 10.67
C GLN A 257 -33.59 -8.66 10.40
N GLY A 258 -33.51 -7.76 11.39
CA GLY A 258 -33.89 -6.36 11.22
C GLY A 258 -32.95 -5.66 10.28
N PHE A 259 -31.64 -5.74 10.52
CA PHE A 259 -30.62 -5.15 9.66
C PHE A 259 -30.65 -5.74 8.24
N ILE A 260 -30.77 -7.07 8.13
CA ILE A 260 -30.84 -7.77 6.84
C ILE A 260 -31.99 -7.23 6.01
N ARG A 261 -33.18 -7.11 6.56
CA ARG A 261 -34.38 -6.63 5.87
C ARG A 261 -34.25 -5.15 5.46
N ASP A 262 -33.77 -4.30 6.38
CA ASP A 262 -33.86 -2.85 6.20
C ASP A 262 -32.66 -2.26 5.46
N HIS A 263 -31.46 -2.87 5.62
CA HIS A 263 -30.18 -2.31 5.16
C HIS A 263 -29.39 -3.20 4.19
N THR A 264 -29.96 -4.31 3.70
CA THR A 264 -29.29 -5.16 2.71
C THR A 264 -30.13 -5.42 1.49
N LEU A 265 -29.50 -5.82 0.39
CA LEU A 265 -30.11 -6.23 -0.86
C LEU A 265 -29.58 -7.61 -1.26
N GLY A 266 -30.49 -8.52 -1.69
CA GLY A 266 -30.14 -9.81 -2.26
C GLY A 266 -29.93 -10.94 -1.23
N PHE A 267 -30.49 -10.83 -0.03
CA PHE A 267 -30.32 -11.86 1.02
C PHE A 267 -30.88 -13.24 0.62
N ASP A 268 -32.03 -13.34 -0.04
CA ASP A 268 -32.59 -14.63 -0.45
C ASP A 268 -31.71 -15.33 -1.49
N ALA A 269 -31.15 -14.55 -2.43
CA ALA A 269 -30.19 -15.07 -3.39
C ALA A 269 -28.91 -15.56 -2.68
N LEU A 270 -28.39 -14.78 -1.72
CA LEU A 270 -27.24 -15.18 -0.92
C LEU A 270 -27.53 -16.45 -0.12
N ARG A 271 -28.68 -16.55 0.55
CA ARG A 271 -29.06 -17.72 1.33
C ARG A 271 -29.07 -19.00 0.48
N THR A 272 -29.63 -18.93 -0.70
CA THR A 272 -29.65 -20.06 -1.65
C THR A 272 -28.24 -20.41 -2.12
N HIS A 273 -27.43 -19.40 -2.43
CA HIS A 273 -26.05 -19.55 -2.87
C HIS A 273 -25.15 -20.19 -1.82
N LEU A 274 -25.36 -19.89 -0.53
CA LEU A 274 -24.56 -20.41 0.57
C LEU A 274 -24.85 -21.89 0.90
N ALA A 275 -25.96 -22.45 0.44
CA ALA A 275 -26.36 -23.81 0.83
C ALA A 275 -25.29 -24.89 0.65
N PRO A 276 -24.51 -24.96 -0.46
CA PRO A 276 -23.44 -25.93 -0.62
C PRO A 276 -22.12 -25.56 0.07
N MET A 277 -21.99 -24.35 0.63
CA MET A 277 -20.75 -23.83 1.17
C MET A 277 -20.61 -24.20 2.67
N THR A 278 -20.75 -25.48 2.96
CA THR A 278 -20.71 -26.00 4.33
C THR A 278 -19.33 -25.87 4.98
N PRO A 279 -19.23 -25.97 6.32
CA PRO A 279 -17.94 -26.03 7.00
C PRO A 279 -17.00 -27.13 6.49
N ASP A 280 -17.54 -28.33 6.14
CA ASP A 280 -16.74 -29.43 5.56
C ASP A 280 -16.19 -29.06 4.16
N TRP A 281 -17.02 -28.41 3.32
CA TRP A 281 -16.56 -27.88 2.04
C TRP A 281 -15.42 -26.87 2.24
N ALA A 282 -15.53 -25.99 3.24
CA ALA A 282 -14.50 -24.99 3.51
C ALA A 282 -13.25 -25.62 4.16
N GLU A 283 -13.37 -26.65 5.00
CA GLU A 283 -12.22 -27.40 5.53
C GLU A 283 -11.37 -27.98 4.39
N ALA A 284 -11.99 -28.60 3.41
CA ALA A 284 -11.28 -29.15 2.25
C ALA A 284 -10.48 -28.08 1.49
N LYS A 285 -11.00 -26.84 1.38
CA LYS A 285 -10.34 -25.72 0.70
C LYS A 285 -9.31 -25.00 1.57
N THR A 286 -9.67 -24.67 2.79
CA THR A 286 -8.90 -23.79 3.67
C THR A 286 -7.88 -24.52 4.54
N GLY A 287 -8.12 -25.81 4.80
CA GLY A 287 -7.37 -26.59 5.80
C GLY A 287 -7.75 -26.27 7.25
N VAL A 288 -8.75 -25.41 7.49
CA VAL A 288 -9.29 -25.12 8.81
C VAL A 288 -10.36 -26.16 9.16
N PRO A 289 -10.28 -26.88 10.29
CA PRO A 289 -11.27 -27.89 10.67
C PRO A 289 -12.69 -27.34 10.70
N ALA A 290 -13.66 -28.09 10.17
CA ALA A 290 -15.08 -27.69 10.12
C ALA A 290 -15.62 -27.28 11.50
N ALA A 291 -15.26 -27.99 12.55
CA ALA A 291 -15.64 -27.66 13.92
C ALA A 291 -15.10 -26.28 14.36
N GLN A 292 -13.89 -25.91 13.94
CA GLN A 292 -13.31 -24.61 14.24
C GLN A 292 -14.02 -23.47 13.45
N ILE A 293 -14.39 -23.73 12.19
CA ILE A 293 -15.16 -22.79 11.37
C ILE A 293 -16.53 -22.52 12.03
N ILE A 294 -17.22 -23.56 12.48
CA ILE A 294 -18.51 -23.44 13.19
C ILE A 294 -18.34 -22.63 14.47
N ALA A 295 -17.33 -22.96 15.28
CA ALA A 295 -17.07 -22.25 16.54
C ALA A 295 -16.74 -20.75 16.30
N LEU A 296 -15.93 -20.45 15.29
CA LEU A 296 -15.61 -19.07 14.90
C LEU A 296 -16.86 -18.31 14.46
N ALA A 297 -17.69 -18.90 13.58
CA ALA A 297 -18.90 -18.28 13.04
C ALA A 297 -19.90 -17.96 14.17
N ARG A 298 -20.14 -18.92 15.06
CA ARG A 298 -21.02 -18.74 16.25
C ARG A 298 -20.46 -17.65 17.17
N SER A 299 -19.17 -17.72 17.50
CA SER A 299 -18.52 -16.72 18.36
C SER A 299 -18.62 -15.31 17.75
N TYR A 300 -18.34 -15.16 16.46
CA TYR A 300 -18.46 -13.89 15.75
C TYR A 300 -19.88 -13.34 15.77
N ALA A 301 -20.89 -14.19 15.54
CA ALA A 301 -22.28 -13.76 15.50
C ALA A 301 -22.86 -13.40 16.87
N THR A 302 -22.33 -13.98 17.96
CA THR A 302 -22.88 -13.81 19.32
C THR A 302 -22.06 -12.86 20.22
N THR A 303 -20.75 -12.67 19.96
CA THR A 303 -19.92 -11.72 20.70
C THR A 303 -19.99 -10.35 20.00
N ARG A 304 -20.89 -9.49 20.45
CA ARG A 304 -21.15 -8.18 19.83
C ARG A 304 -20.84 -7.04 20.78
N PRO A 305 -20.33 -5.88 20.29
CA PRO A 305 -19.93 -5.61 18.90
C PRO A 305 -18.62 -6.31 18.51
N ALA A 306 -18.56 -6.78 17.26
CA ALA A 306 -17.40 -7.43 16.68
C ALA A 306 -16.84 -6.62 15.49
N MET A 307 -15.52 -6.42 15.48
CA MET A 307 -14.84 -5.67 14.43
C MET A 307 -13.85 -6.57 13.70
N ILE A 308 -13.85 -6.51 12.36
CA ILE A 308 -12.89 -7.21 11.51
C ILE A 308 -11.88 -6.20 10.96
N VAL A 309 -10.61 -6.39 11.30
CA VAL A 309 -9.48 -5.61 10.74
C VAL A 309 -8.88 -6.40 9.59
N MET A 310 -9.12 -5.96 8.37
CA MET A 310 -8.60 -6.60 7.17
C MET A 310 -7.17 -6.16 6.88
N GLY A 311 -6.31 -7.10 6.50
CA GLY A 311 -4.93 -6.82 6.13
C GLY A 311 -4.81 -5.98 4.86
N GLY A 312 -3.97 -4.95 4.91
CA GLY A 312 -3.81 -3.97 3.82
C GLY A 312 -3.00 -4.45 2.61
N SER A 313 -2.37 -5.62 2.69
CA SER A 313 -1.66 -6.22 1.56
C SER A 313 -2.24 -7.58 1.20
N SER A 314 -2.31 -8.49 2.17
CA SER A 314 -2.75 -9.87 1.99
C SER A 314 -4.14 -10.01 1.37
N LEU A 315 -5.06 -9.13 1.71
CA LEU A 315 -6.44 -9.13 1.20
C LEU A 315 -6.70 -8.10 0.08
N HIS A 316 -5.64 -7.62 -0.58
CA HIS A 316 -5.76 -6.62 -1.63
C HIS A 316 -4.90 -6.87 -2.88
N LYS A 317 -4.02 -7.88 -2.88
CA LYS A 317 -3.00 -8.06 -3.93
C LYS A 317 -2.97 -9.45 -4.57
N GLY A 318 -3.78 -10.39 -4.15
CA GLY A 318 -3.86 -11.74 -4.72
C GLY A 318 -5.05 -11.89 -5.67
N ASP A 319 -5.01 -12.91 -6.51
CA ASP A 319 -6.02 -13.20 -7.55
C ASP A 319 -7.46 -13.20 -7.02
N ASN A 320 -7.65 -13.79 -5.84
CA ASN A 320 -8.98 -13.95 -5.23
C ASN A 320 -9.29 -12.91 -4.16
N THR A 321 -8.41 -11.93 -3.95
CA THR A 321 -8.55 -11.02 -2.81
C THR A 321 -9.77 -10.11 -2.93
N TRP A 322 -10.21 -9.75 -4.14
CA TRP A 322 -11.45 -9.00 -4.32
C TRP A 322 -12.69 -9.81 -3.92
N ASN A 323 -12.72 -11.13 -4.21
CA ASN A 323 -13.76 -12.04 -3.73
C ASN A 323 -13.71 -12.21 -2.22
N ALA A 324 -12.50 -12.36 -1.64
CA ALA A 324 -12.31 -12.46 -0.20
C ALA A 324 -12.77 -11.19 0.52
N ALA A 325 -12.35 -10.02 0.06
CA ALA A 325 -12.76 -8.74 0.63
C ALA A 325 -14.29 -8.56 0.58
N ARG A 326 -14.90 -8.92 -0.57
CA ARG A 326 -16.35 -8.90 -0.77
C ARG A 326 -17.08 -9.84 0.20
N ALA A 327 -16.62 -11.09 0.33
CA ALA A 327 -17.23 -12.08 1.23
C ALA A 327 -17.08 -11.67 2.70
N ILE A 328 -15.89 -11.20 3.12
CA ILE A 328 -15.64 -10.73 4.49
C ILE A 328 -16.54 -9.54 4.81
N ALA A 329 -16.72 -8.60 3.87
CA ALA A 329 -17.57 -7.43 4.07
C ALA A 329 -19.08 -7.77 4.24
N CYS A 330 -19.52 -8.94 3.80
CA CYS A 330 -20.87 -9.42 4.04
C CYS A 330 -21.12 -9.89 5.49
N LEU A 331 -20.09 -10.30 6.21
CA LEU A 331 -20.22 -10.81 7.58
C LEU A 331 -20.80 -9.77 8.56
N PRO A 332 -20.28 -8.53 8.64
CA PRO A 332 -20.86 -7.49 9.48
C PRO A 332 -22.29 -7.13 9.11
N ALA A 333 -22.68 -7.25 7.84
CA ALA A 333 -24.05 -7.00 7.40
C ALA A 333 -25.03 -8.07 7.87
N LEU A 334 -24.61 -9.34 7.84
CA LEU A 334 -25.45 -10.44 8.39
C LEU A 334 -25.66 -10.30 9.90
N THR A 335 -24.69 -9.75 10.62
CA THR A 335 -24.76 -9.61 12.08
C THR A 335 -25.23 -8.24 12.57
N GLY A 336 -25.60 -7.31 11.63
CA GLY A 336 -26.05 -5.96 11.98
C GLY A 336 -24.97 -5.08 12.60
N SER A 337 -23.69 -5.36 12.30
CA SER A 337 -22.53 -4.71 12.96
C SER A 337 -22.10 -3.42 12.27
N TYR A 338 -22.61 -3.06 11.09
CA TYR A 338 -22.34 -1.76 10.47
C TYR A 338 -23.15 -0.63 11.13
N GLY A 339 -22.52 0.52 11.30
CA GLY A 339 -23.10 1.68 11.98
C GLY A 339 -23.24 1.50 13.50
N VAL A 340 -22.51 0.57 14.08
CA VAL A 340 -22.51 0.25 15.52
C VAL A 340 -21.11 0.54 16.09
N PRO A 341 -21.00 1.27 17.21
CA PRO A 341 -19.72 1.45 17.91
C PRO A 341 -19.03 0.13 18.18
N GLY A 342 -17.76 0.00 17.82
CA GLY A 342 -16.96 -1.21 17.99
C GLY A 342 -17.25 -2.33 17.00
N GLY A 343 -18.13 -2.12 16.02
CA GLY A 343 -18.53 -3.11 15.02
C GLY A 343 -18.03 -2.80 13.59
N GLY A 344 -18.38 -3.69 12.67
CA GLY A 344 -18.12 -3.52 11.24
C GLY A 344 -16.69 -3.84 10.82
N LEU A 345 -16.18 -3.07 9.85
CA LEU A 345 -14.79 -3.15 9.42
C LEU A 345 -13.95 -2.13 10.18
N GLY A 346 -12.79 -2.58 10.70
CA GLY A 346 -11.88 -1.78 11.50
C GLY A 346 -10.85 -1.00 10.67
N PRO A 347 -9.98 -0.24 11.35
CA PRO A 347 -8.99 0.58 10.71
C PRO A 347 -8.09 -0.26 9.85
N ARG A 348 -8.07 0.04 8.55
CA ARG A 348 -7.24 -0.68 7.60
C ARG A 348 -6.42 0.27 6.76
N HIS A 349 -5.39 -0.31 6.16
CA HIS A 349 -4.58 0.30 5.14
C HIS A 349 -5.41 0.69 3.91
N GLY A 350 -5.27 1.94 3.45
CA GLY A 350 -5.94 2.44 2.25
C GLY A 350 -7.45 2.65 2.37
N GLY A 351 -8.04 2.44 3.55
CA GLY A 351 -9.42 2.85 3.81
C GLY A 351 -9.54 4.36 3.84
N ARG A 352 -10.61 4.90 3.28
CA ARG A 352 -10.93 6.31 3.51
C ARG A 352 -11.21 6.50 4.99
N SER A 353 -10.65 7.55 5.57
CA SER A 353 -11.07 8.02 6.89
C SER A 353 -12.51 8.53 6.75
N HIS A 354 -13.50 7.67 6.93
CA HIS A 354 -14.93 8.05 6.92
C HIS A 354 -15.38 8.88 5.72
N GLY A 355 -14.84 8.62 4.53
CA GLY A 355 -15.24 9.32 3.32
C GLY A 355 -14.78 10.78 3.23
N VAL A 356 -13.92 11.26 4.11
CA VAL A 356 -13.34 12.60 3.99
C VAL A 356 -12.48 12.68 2.75
N GLY A 357 -13.00 13.30 1.70
CA GLY A 357 -12.25 13.72 0.52
C GLY A 357 -12.02 15.21 0.65
N PHE A 358 -10.77 15.63 0.79
CA PHE A 358 -10.43 17.05 0.78
C PHE A 358 -10.63 17.65 -0.62
N ALA A 359 -10.50 18.96 -0.75
CA ALA A 359 -10.69 19.65 -2.01
C ALA A 359 -9.79 19.06 -3.12
N ASP A 360 -10.39 18.77 -4.25
CA ASP A 360 -9.67 18.29 -5.42
C ASP A 360 -9.03 19.48 -6.15
N ILE A 361 -7.72 19.50 -6.17
CA ILE A 361 -6.93 20.51 -6.87
C ILE A 361 -6.40 20.02 -8.23
N SER A 362 -6.78 18.83 -8.65
CA SER A 362 -6.23 18.15 -9.84
C SER A 362 -6.64 18.78 -11.17
N ALA A 363 -7.64 19.66 -11.20
CA ALA A 363 -8.24 20.20 -12.43
C ALA A 363 -8.68 19.10 -13.43
N ALA A 364 -9.27 18.03 -12.92
CA ALA A 364 -9.71 16.88 -13.72
C ALA A 364 -10.77 17.27 -14.77
N ASP A 365 -11.59 18.27 -14.48
CA ASP A 365 -12.59 18.86 -15.38
C ASP A 365 -12.00 19.54 -16.62
N ARG A 366 -10.70 19.90 -16.58
CA ARG A 366 -9.97 20.55 -17.65
C ARG A 366 -9.14 19.57 -18.49
N ARG A 367 -9.20 18.27 -18.19
CA ARG A 367 -8.43 17.25 -18.92
C ARG A 367 -8.94 17.12 -20.36
N PRO A 368 -8.08 17.25 -21.39
CA PRO A 368 -8.47 17.03 -22.78
C PRO A 368 -9.01 15.60 -22.99
N PRO A 369 -9.86 15.40 -24.00
CA PRO A 369 -10.34 14.06 -24.35
C PRO A 369 -9.21 13.06 -24.57
N GLY A 370 -9.50 11.76 -24.23
CA GLY A 370 -8.56 10.64 -24.36
C GLY A 370 -8.16 10.29 -25.80
N PRO A 371 -7.55 9.13 -26.03
CA PRO A 371 -7.52 8.00 -25.08
C PRO A 371 -6.51 8.16 -23.96
N TYR A 372 -6.80 7.51 -22.82
CA TYR A 372 -5.90 7.39 -21.68
C TYR A 372 -5.74 5.92 -21.29
N ILE A 373 -4.51 5.54 -20.98
CA ILE A 373 -4.20 4.20 -20.50
C ILE A 373 -4.74 4.05 -19.09
N PRO A 374 -5.53 3.01 -18.80
CA PRO A 374 -6.08 2.78 -17.47
C PRO A 374 -4.99 2.68 -16.41
N ASN A 375 -5.31 3.04 -15.17
CA ASN A 375 -4.42 2.86 -14.03
C ASN A 375 -4.37 1.37 -13.64
N GLN A 376 -3.87 0.55 -14.56
CA GLN A 376 -3.70 -0.88 -14.46
C GLN A 376 -2.30 -1.25 -14.93
N MET A 377 -1.61 -2.10 -14.18
CA MET A 377 -0.19 -2.42 -14.42
C MET A 377 0.03 -3.02 -15.80
N GLU A 378 -0.78 -3.99 -16.20
CA GLU A 378 -0.65 -4.63 -17.51
C GLU A 378 -0.80 -3.62 -18.65
N SER A 379 -1.83 -2.77 -18.60
CA SER A 379 -2.07 -1.73 -19.62
C SER A 379 -0.91 -0.72 -19.70
N ILE A 380 -0.28 -0.40 -18.55
CA ILE A 380 0.88 0.50 -18.53
C ILE A 380 2.11 -0.17 -19.16
N VAL A 381 2.35 -1.45 -18.83
CA VAL A 381 3.44 -2.23 -19.42
C VAL A 381 3.25 -2.38 -20.93
N GLU A 382 2.05 -2.73 -21.38
CA GLU A 382 1.70 -2.78 -22.81
C GLU A 382 1.89 -1.42 -23.50
N GLY A 383 1.51 -0.33 -22.83
CA GLY A 383 1.73 1.03 -23.33
C GLY A 383 3.22 1.33 -23.59
N LEU A 384 4.10 0.87 -22.71
CA LEU A 384 5.56 0.95 -22.90
C LEU A 384 6.04 -0.01 -24.00
N GLU A 385 5.57 -1.25 -24.00
CA GLU A 385 5.96 -2.28 -25.00
C GLU A 385 5.62 -1.89 -26.42
N THR A 386 4.46 -1.25 -26.63
CA THR A 386 3.95 -0.82 -27.94
C THR A 386 4.43 0.56 -28.37
N GLY A 387 5.09 1.31 -27.48
CA GLY A 387 5.50 2.70 -27.73
C GLY A 387 4.36 3.71 -27.63
N ALA A 388 3.21 3.34 -27.07
CA ALA A 388 2.15 4.29 -26.71
C ALA A 388 2.60 5.21 -25.55
N VAL A 389 3.50 4.71 -24.69
CA VAL A 389 4.24 5.50 -23.70
C VAL A 389 5.71 5.50 -24.09
N LYS A 390 6.25 6.68 -24.40
CA LYS A 390 7.65 6.88 -24.80
C LYS A 390 8.47 7.60 -23.74
N VAL A 391 7.82 8.41 -22.92
CA VAL A 391 8.44 9.11 -21.79
C VAL A 391 7.74 8.71 -20.52
N LEU A 392 8.50 8.21 -19.54
CA LEU A 392 7.99 7.92 -18.20
C LEU A 392 8.70 8.78 -17.16
N VAL A 393 7.94 9.54 -16.40
CA VAL A 393 8.42 10.32 -15.24
C VAL A 393 7.96 9.63 -13.96
N SER A 394 8.89 9.05 -13.23
CA SER A 394 8.66 8.33 -11.97
C SER A 394 8.99 9.21 -10.77
N ILE A 395 8.00 9.47 -9.92
CA ILE A 395 8.12 10.35 -8.76
C ILE A 395 8.07 9.52 -7.46
N GLY A 396 9.18 9.44 -6.72
CA GLY A 396 9.27 8.76 -5.44
C GLY A 396 8.89 7.29 -5.51
N SER A 397 9.40 6.56 -6.52
CA SER A 397 9.02 5.17 -6.76
C SER A 397 10.18 4.30 -7.25
N ASN A 398 10.20 3.06 -6.79
CA ASN A 398 11.03 2.00 -7.32
C ASN A 398 10.17 1.01 -8.11
N ILE A 399 9.85 1.33 -9.37
CA ILE A 399 8.91 0.59 -10.21
C ILE A 399 9.34 -0.87 -10.38
N LEU A 400 10.62 -1.13 -10.64
CA LEU A 400 11.15 -2.50 -10.85
C LEU A 400 10.98 -3.40 -9.61
N SER A 401 10.94 -2.83 -8.41
CA SER A 401 10.67 -3.59 -7.18
C SER A 401 9.19 -3.59 -6.77
N SER A 402 8.38 -2.71 -7.37
CA SER A 402 6.96 -2.53 -6.98
C SER A 402 5.99 -3.26 -7.89
N TYR A 403 6.28 -3.31 -9.20
CA TYR A 403 5.46 -4.02 -10.18
C TYR A 403 5.75 -5.51 -10.16
N SER A 404 4.73 -6.31 -10.48
CA SER A 404 4.89 -7.74 -10.78
C SER A 404 5.65 -7.92 -12.10
N ASP A 405 6.21 -9.11 -12.29
CA ASP A 405 7.00 -9.45 -13.48
C ASP A 405 8.09 -8.41 -13.75
N THR A 406 9.05 -8.31 -12.83
CA THR A 406 10.18 -7.36 -12.93
C THR A 406 10.90 -7.46 -14.27
N ASN A 407 11.02 -8.67 -14.82
CA ASN A 407 11.73 -8.89 -16.09
C ASN A 407 10.98 -8.25 -17.28
N ARG A 408 9.65 -8.45 -17.35
CA ARG A 408 8.81 -7.82 -18.37
C ARG A 408 8.80 -6.30 -18.22
N MET A 409 8.66 -5.79 -16.98
CA MET A 409 8.69 -4.34 -16.72
C MET A 409 10.04 -3.72 -17.12
N ARG A 410 11.16 -4.38 -16.80
CA ARG A 410 12.49 -3.93 -17.21
C ARG A 410 12.61 -3.85 -18.74
N ALA A 411 12.20 -4.89 -19.44
CA ALA A 411 12.21 -4.94 -20.90
C ALA A 411 11.30 -3.87 -21.52
N ALA A 412 10.16 -3.60 -20.92
CA ALA A 412 9.23 -2.55 -21.37
C ALA A 412 9.84 -1.15 -21.17
N LEU A 413 10.43 -0.87 -20.00
CA LEU A 413 11.10 0.40 -19.71
C LEU A 413 12.32 0.64 -20.61
N ALA A 414 13.01 -0.42 -21.03
CA ALA A 414 14.12 -0.32 -21.97
C ALA A 414 13.70 0.21 -23.35
N LYS A 415 12.40 0.07 -23.71
CA LYS A 415 11.85 0.61 -24.99
C LYS A 415 11.44 2.08 -24.90
N ALA A 416 11.27 2.62 -23.69
CA ALA A 416 10.95 4.03 -23.53
C ALA A 416 12.09 4.90 -24.04
N GLU A 417 11.77 6.01 -24.72
CA GLU A 417 12.77 6.95 -25.24
C GLU A 417 13.42 7.80 -24.14
N LEU A 418 12.69 7.99 -23.00
CA LEU A 418 13.20 8.68 -21.83
C LEU A 418 12.54 8.15 -20.56
N VAL A 419 13.34 7.79 -19.57
CA VAL A 419 12.90 7.46 -18.22
C VAL A 419 13.53 8.44 -17.23
N VAL A 420 12.68 9.21 -16.56
CA VAL A 420 13.08 10.18 -15.53
C VAL A 420 12.70 9.63 -14.15
N SER A 421 13.61 9.70 -13.20
CA SER A 421 13.34 9.32 -11.82
C SER A 421 13.62 10.48 -10.86
N TYR A 422 12.60 10.87 -10.08
CA TYR A 422 12.74 11.81 -8.98
C TYR A 422 12.68 11.02 -7.67
N ASP A 423 13.75 11.03 -6.89
CA ASP A 423 13.84 10.32 -5.61
C ASP A 423 14.87 10.98 -4.68
N ILE A 424 14.93 10.52 -3.43
CA ILE A 424 15.89 10.98 -2.42
C ILE A 424 17.13 10.07 -2.31
N PHE A 425 16.99 8.80 -2.70
CA PHE A 425 18.06 7.82 -2.77
C PHE A 425 18.06 7.08 -4.10
N SER A 426 19.21 6.58 -4.50
CA SER A 426 19.28 5.61 -5.60
C SER A 426 18.48 4.35 -5.24
N ASN A 427 17.84 3.76 -6.24
CA ASN A 427 17.08 2.52 -6.13
C ASN A 427 17.27 1.68 -7.41
N GLN A 428 16.71 0.47 -7.44
CA GLN A 428 16.85 -0.44 -8.58
C GLN A 428 16.42 0.20 -9.91
N THR A 429 15.29 0.90 -9.94
CA THR A 429 14.80 1.58 -11.16
C THR A 429 15.79 2.64 -11.66
N ILE A 430 16.37 3.43 -10.75
CA ILE A 430 17.38 4.44 -11.11
C ILE A 430 18.60 3.76 -11.72
N ARG A 431 19.15 2.78 -11.04
CA ARG A 431 20.40 2.11 -11.47
C ARG A 431 20.25 1.44 -12.82
N GLU A 432 19.11 0.77 -13.04
CA GLU A 432 18.93 -0.08 -14.21
C GLU A 432 18.35 0.66 -15.42
N VAL A 433 17.35 1.55 -15.25
CA VAL A 433 16.56 2.04 -16.39
C VAL A 433 16.41 3.55 -16.52
N ALA A 434 16.76 4.35 -15.51
CA ALA A 434 16.61 5.81 -15.63
C ALA A 434 17.69 6.44 -16.52
N ASP A 435 17.32 7.50 -17.24
CA ASP A 435 18.21 8.35 -18.06
C ASP A 435 18.53 9.67 -17.34
N ILE A 436 17.55 10.21 -16.61
CA ILE A 436 17.69 11.43 -15.83
C ILE A 436 17.22 11.18 -14.41
N VAL A 437 18.01 11.63 -13.44
CA VAL A 437 17.69 11.57 -12.01
C VAL A 437 17.57 12.98 -11.46
N LEU A 438 16.46 13.26 -10.77
CA LEU A 438 16.19 14.55 -10.14
C LEU A 438 16.18 14.36 -8.61
N PRO A 439 17.00 15.12 -7.87
CA PRO A 439 17.10 14.99 -6.42
C PRO A 439 15.90 15.59 -5.70
N GLY A 440 15.22 14.79 -4.88
CA GLY A 440 14.06 15.18 -4.09
C GLY A 440 14.38 15.65 -2.68
N THR A 441 13.50 16.47 -2.12
CA THR A 441 13.53 16.87 -0.71
C THR A 441 13.04 15.75 0.21
N ILE A 442 13.57 15.70 1.43
CA ILE A 442 13.04 14.86 2.51
C ILE A 442 11.92 15.61 3.28
N TRP A 443 11.20 14.89 4.13
CA TRP A 443 10.03 15.43 4.85
C TRP A 443 10.34 16.61 5.79
N LEU A 444 11.58 16.84 6.20
CA LEU A 444 12.01 17.99 7.01
C LEU A 444 12.43 19.20 6.18
N GLU A 445 12.63 19.04 4.89
CA GLU A 445 13.10 20.07 3.96
C GLU A 445 11.96 20.77 3.21
N GLU A 446 10.74 20.28 3.34
CA GLU A 446 9.55 20.85 2.73
C GLU A 446 8.35 20.81 3.69
N ILE A 447 7.36 21.67 3.45
CA ILE A 447 6.10 21.66 4.19
C ILE A 447 5.10 20.69 3.57
N GLY A 448 4.28 20.06 4.41
CA GLY A 448 3.19 19.19 4.00
C GLY A 448 2.23 18.94 5.15
N ALA A 449 1.26 18.07 4.94
CA ALA A 449 0.36 17.61 5.99
C ALA A 449 0.04 16.12 5.84
N LYS A 450 -0.30 15.47 6.94
CA LYS A 450 -0.75 14.07 6.94
C LYS A 450 -2.09 13.96 7.63
N SER A 451 -3.00 13.22 6.98
CA SER A 451 -4.26 12.82 7.60
C SER A 451 -4.12 11.45 8.24
N THR A 452 -4.46 11.35 9.52
CA THR A 452 -4.74 10.09 10.20
C THR A 452 -6.23 9.79 10.13
N ASN A 453 -6.69 8.76 10.85
CA ASN A 453 -8.14 8.48 10.90
C ASN A 453 -8.93 9.52 11.70
N SER A 454 -8.26 10.36 12.48
CA SER A 454 -8.92 11.28 13.43
C SER A 454 -8.36 12.71 13.42
N HIS A 455 -7.20 12.94 12.81
CA HIS A 455 -6.54 14.24 12.82
C HIS A 455 -5.87 14.58 11.48
N ILE A 456 -5.74 15.88 11.21
CA ILE A 456 -4.75 16.42 10.27
C ILE A 456 -3.55 16.93 11.07
N HIS A 457 -2.36 16.52 10.64
CA HIS A 457 -1.09 16.93 11.24
C HIS A 457 -0.24 17.68 10.21
N LEU A 458 0.25 18.84 10.60
CA LEU A 458 1.25 19.59 9.85
C LEU A 458 2.60 18.85 9.91
N THR A 459 3.29 18.78 8.79
CA THR A 459 4.70 18.40 8.70
C THR A 459 5.46 19.65 8.29
N ASP A 460 5.75 20.51 9.27
CA ASP A 460 6.41 21.80 9.00
C ASP A 460 7.88 21.59 8.63
N ARG A 461 8.41 22.51 7.83
CA ARG A 461 9.80 22.48 7.42
C ARG A 461 10.70 22.80 8.62
N ALA A 462 11.69 21.94 8.88
CA ALA A 462 12.65 22.09 9.96
C ALA A 462 14.09 22.34 9.50
N LEU A 463 14.40 22.02 8.24
CA LEU A 463 15.73 22.13 7.65
C LEU A 463 15.67 22.78 6.27
N PRO A 464 16.73 23.46 5.81
CA PRO A 464 16.84 23.83 4.41
C PRO A 464 16.99 22.59 3.52
N ALA A 465 16.65 22.71 2.25
CA ALA A 465 16.92 21.65 1.29
C ALA A 465 18.42 21.39 1.15
N ALA A 466 18.80 20.12 1.13
CA ALA A 466 20.21 19.73 1.00
C ALA A 466 20.65 19.75 -0.47
N GLY A 467 21.84 20.30 -0.73
CA GLY A 467 22.41 20.37 -2.07
C GLY A 467 21.48 21.11 -3.03
N GLN A 468 21.15 20.47 -4.15
CA GLN A 468 20.21 20.97 -5.15
C GLN A 468 18.84 20.29 -5.08
N ALA A 469 18.51 19.60 -3.98
CA ALA A 469 17.21 18.93 -3.83
C ALA A 469 16.05 19.95 -3.92
N ARG A 470 14.99 19.58 -4.66
CA ARG A 470 13.78 20.40 -4.81
C ARG A 470 12.52 19.58 -4.55
N PRO A 471 11.44 20.18 -4.04
CA PRO A 471 10.16 19.49 -3.90
C PRO A 471 9.56 19.18 -5.28
N ALA A 472 8.77 18.10 -5.35
CA ALA A 472 8.24 17.59 -6.62
C ALA A 472 7.38 18.60 -7.39
N TYR A 473 6.67 19.52 -6.70
CA TYR A 473 5.85 20.52 -7.38
C TYR A 473 6.69 21.51 -8.23
N GLU A 474 7.96 21.75 -7.88
CA GLU A 474 8.86 22.58 -8.68
C GLU A 474 9.23 21.92 -10.01
N VAL A 475 9.25 20.58 -10.06
CA VAL A 475 9.41 19.84 -11.32
C VAL A 475 8.25 20.16 -12.27
N TYR A 476 7.00 20.09 -11.73
CA TYR A 476 5.82 20.38 -12.54
C TYR A 476 5.76 21.84 -13.03
N GLN A 477 6.14 22.79 -12.15
CA GLN A 477 6.25 24.20 -12.50
C GLN A 477 7.32 24.44 -13.59
N GLY A 478 8.51 23.86 -13.41
CA GLY A 478 9.61 24.04 -14.35
C GLY A 478 9.31 23.46 -15.74
N LEU A 479 8.64 22.31 -15.80
CA LEU A 479 8.16 21.72 -17.06
C LEU A 479 7.04 22.58 -17.68
N ALA A 480 6.08 23.01 -16.87
CA ALA A 480 4.97 23.84 -17.33
C ALA A 480 5.46 25.16 -17.98
N GLN A 481 6.44 25.83 -17.38
CA GLN A 481 7.04 27.04 -17.91
C GLN A 481 7.67 26.83 -19.30
N ARG A 482 8.42 25.73 -19.47
CA ARG A 482 9.10 25.37 -20.72
C ARG A 482 8.13 24.98 -21.84
N MET A 483 7.00 24.39 -21.46
CA MET A 483 6.02 23.88 -22.41
C MET A 483 4.82 24.81 -22.62
N GLY A 484 4.77 25.95 -21.95
CA GLY A 484 3.68 26.91 -22.06
C GLY A 484 2.35 26.42 -21.49
N VAL A 485 2.37 25.52 -20.49
CA VAL A 485 1.17 25.02 -19.82
C VAL A 485 0.77 25.96 -18.69
N ALA A 486 -0.33 26.69 -18.87
CA ALA A 486 -0.81 27.64 -17.89
C ALA A 486 -1.50 26.96 -16.67
N ASP A 487 -1.58 27.69 -15.56
CA ASP A 487 -2.35 27.34 -14.36
C ASP A 487 -1.93 26.05 -13.65
N VAL A 488 -0.75 25.51 -13.91
CA VAL A 488 -0.26 24.30 -13.23
C VAL A 488 -0.06 24.55 -11.74
N TYR A 489 0.41 25.74 -11.38
CA TYR A 489 0.58 26.15 -9.98
C TYR A 489 0.02 27.57 -9.77
N PRO A 490 -1.30 27.71 -9.57
CA PRO A 490 -1.94 29.02 -9.47
C PRO A 490 -1.83 29.67 -8.08
N TRP A 491 -1.17 29.02 -7.13
CA TRP A 491 -1.02 29.45 -5.75
C TRP A 491 0.25 30.28 -5.57
N ALA A 492 0.24 31.20 -4.61
CA ALA A 492 1.40 32.04 -4.32
C ALA A 492 2.60 31.21 -3.82
N ASP A 493 2.32 30.22 -2.99
CA ASP A 493 3.30 29.30 -2.42
C ASP A 493 2.63 27.96 -2.00
N GLN A 494 3.41 27.06 -1.41
CA GLN A 494 2.92 25.76 -0.96
C GLN A 494 1.92 25.86 0.21
N GLU A 495 2.05 26.86 1.09
CA GLU A 495 1.08 27.06 2.16
C GLU A 495 -0.28 27.52 1.63
N ALA A 496 -0.28 28.38 0.61
CA ALA A 496 -1.51 28.78 -0.07
C ALA A 496 -2.19 27.56 -0.75
N ALA A 497 -1.41 26.68 -1.39
CA ALA A 497 -1.93 25.44 -1.96
C ALA A 497 -2.49 24.49 -0.88
N MET A 498 -1.81 24.37 0.26
CA MET A 498 -2.29 23.57 1.40
C MET A 498 -3.59 24.11 1.97
N ASN A 499 -3.72 25.46 2.08
CA ASN A 499 -4.91 26.08 2.62
C ASN A 499 -6.15 25.78 1.76
N VAL A 500 -6.02 25.66 0.45
CA VAL A 500 -7.13 25.21 -0.42
C VAL A 500 -7.61 23.80 -0.06
N VAL A 501 -6.68 22.89 0.23
CA VAL A 501 -7.02 21.50 0.60
C VAL A 501 -7.56 21.44 2.04
N LEU A 502 -7.02 22.27 2.95
CA LEU A 502 -7.44 22.36 4.35
C LEU A 502 -8.82 23.03 4.53
N ASP A 503 -9.25 23.84 3.56
CA ASP A 503 -10.56 24.51 3.63
C ASP A 503 -11.69 23.50 3.41
N HIS A 504 -12.00 22.73 4.45
CA HIS A 504 -12.98 21.65 4.41
C HIS A 504 -13.74 21.57 5.75
N PRO A 505 -15.06 21.24 5.75
CA PRO A 505 -15.84 21.12 6.99
C PRO A 505 -15.25 20.13 8.00
N ALA A 506 -14.66 19.04 7.53
CA ALA A 506 -14.05 18.02 8.41
C ALA A 506 -12.82 18.56 9.18
N THR A 507 -12.15 19.58 8.69
CA THR A 507 -11.03 20.25 9.38
C THR A 507 -11.48 21.48 10.18
N GLY A 508 -12.78 21.84 10.10
CA GLY A 508 -13.29 23.11 10.61
C GLY A 508 -12.76 24.32 9.83
N HIS A 509 -12.51 24.15 8.51
CA HIS A 509 -11.93 25.19 7.64
C HIS A 509 -10.57 25.68 8.14
N ALA A 510 -9.72 24.76 8.57
CA ALA A 510 -8.39 25.07 9.10
C ALA A 510 -7.45 25.67 8.03
N THR A 511 -6.43 26.36 8.48
CA THR A 511 -5.31 26.87 7.68
C THR A 511 -4.00 26.32 8.23
N VAL A 512 -2.90 26.47 7.50
CA VAL A 512 -1.55 26.14 8.00
C VAL A 512 -1.24 26.93 9.27
N GLU A 513 -1.64 28.22 9.34
CA GLU A 513 -1.51 29.03 10.55
C GLU A 513 -2.31 28.46 11.72
N THR A 514 -3.56 28.04 11.48
CA THR A 514 -4.40 27.37 12.49
C THR A 514 -3.71 26.09 13.00
N LEU A 515 -3.13 25.28 12.11
CA LEU A 515 -2.40 24.09 12.51
C LEU A 515 -1.18 24.43 13.39
N ARG A 516 -0.38 25.43 13.02
CA ARG A 516 0.76 25.89 13.83
C ARG A 516 0.33 26.37 15.21
N ALA A 517 -0.73 27.21 15.29
CA ALA A 517 -1.27 27.72 16.54
C ALA A 517 -1.78 26.61 17.47
N ASN A 518 -2.25 25.50 16.92
CA ASN A 518 -2.77 24.33 17.66
C ASN A 518 -1.73 23.20 17.84
N GLY A 519 -0.45 23.53 17.88
CA GLY A 519 0.62 22.57 18.11
C GLY A 519 0.82 21.57 16.96
N GLY A 520 0.58 22.04 15.73
CA GLY A 520 0.80 21.29 14.49
C GLY A 520 -0.35 20.37 14.09
N ARG A 521 -1.56 20.52 14.63
CA ARG A 521 -2.67 19.61 14.29
C ARG A 521 -4.06 20.20 14.56
N VAL A 522 -5.06 19.60 13.91
CA VAL A 522 -6.48 19.75 14.25
C VAL A 522 -7.16 18.39 14.23
N ALA A 523 -8.14 18.20 15.12
CA ALA A 523 -9.00 17.01 15.08
C ALA A 523 -9.95 17.11 13.88
N LEU A 524 -10.19 15.97 13.22
CA LEU A 524 -11.20 15.88 12.17
C LEU A 524 -12.60 15.82 12.80
N ASN A 525 -13.50 16.64 12.29
CA ASN A 525 -14.93 16.61 12.67
C ASN A 525 -15.63 15.47 11.92
N ILE A 526 -15.41 14.24 12.36
CA ILE A 526 -15.93 13.01 11.76
C ILE A 526 -16.47 12.06 12.83
N SER A 527 -17.31 11.11 12.41
CA SER A 527 -17.68 9.98 13.25
C SER A 527 -16.53 8.97 13.35
N HIS A 528 -16.29 8.40 14.52
CA HIS A 528 -15.36 7.29 14.69
C HIS A 528 -15.97 5.95 14.22
N VAL A 529 -17.27 5.89 14.04
CA VAL A 529 -18.02 4.73 13.57
C VAL A 529 -18.30 4.90 12.08
N ALA A 530 -17.88 3.95 11.26
CA ALA A 530 -18.20 3.95 9.84
C ALA A 530 -19.71 3.71 9.63
N TYR A 531 -20.27 4.41 8.66
CA TYR A 531 -21.70 4.34 8.33
C TYR A 531 -22.66 4.63 9.50
N PRO A 532 -22.47 5.71 10.25
CA PRO A 532 -23.29 5.98 11.44
C PRO A 532 -24.79 6.13 11.10
N THR A 533 -25.12 6.53 9.87
CA THR A 533 -26.50 6.64 9.36
C THR A 533 -26.96 5.40 8.59
N ARG A 534 -26.08 4.39 8.45
CA ARG A 534 -26.34 3.17 7.64
C ARG A 534 -26.67 3.46 6.16
N ALA A 535 -26.19 4.58 5.64
CA ALA A 535 -26.20 4.89 4.21
C ALA A 535 -24.90 4.36 3.57
N PHE A 536 -25.03 3.50 2.56
CA PHE A 536 -23.90 2.84 1.91
C PHE A 536 -23.68 3.37 0.49
N THR A 537 -22.43 3.28 0.00
CA THR A 537 -22.04 3.81 -1.32
C THR A 537 -22.35 2.83 -2.45
N THR A 538 -23.60 2.39 -2.52
CA THR A 538 -24.14 1.52 -3.59
C THR A 538 -25.29 2.22 -4.29
N PRO A 539 -25.71 1.78 -5.49
CA PRO A 539 -26.88 2.31 -6.15
C PRO A 539 -28.17 2.18 -5.32
N SER A 540 -28.28 1.12 -4.51
CA SER A 540 -29.43 0.88 -3.64
C SER A 540 -29.37 1.68 -2.31
N GLY A 541 -28.23 2.28 -1.98
CA GLY A 541 -27.97 2.86 -0.65
C GLY A 541 -27.85 1.83 0.47
N LYS A 542 -27.84 0.52 0.15
CA LYS A 542 -27.77 -0.61 1.08
C LYS A 542 -26.50 -1.42 0.87
N ILE A 543 -26.18 -2.32 1.79
CA ILE A 543 -25.17 -3.37 1.53
C ILE A 543 -25.74 -4.33 0.47
N GLU A 544 -25.01 -4.49 -0.63
CA GLU A 544 -25.41 -5.37 -1.73
C GLU A 544 -24.71 -6.73 -1.61
N PHE A 545 -25.45 -7.74 -1.10
CA PHE A 545 -25.04 -9.14 -1.21
C PHE A 545 -25.07 -9.59 -2.66
N TYR A 546 -26.14 -9.23 -3.37
CA TYR A 546 -26.27 -9.36 -4.81
C TYR A 546 -25.94 -8.01 -5.47
N SER A 547 -24.92 -7.97 -6.30
CA SER A 547 -24.48 -6.76 -7.01
C SER A 547 -24.81 -6.86 -8.49
N GLN A 548 -25.76 -6.06 -8.96
CA GLN A 548 -26.06 -5.94 -10.38
C GLN A 548 -24.86 -5.40 -11.15
N ARG A 549 -24.11 -4.47 -10.56
CA ARG A 549 -22.86 -3.95 -11.16
C ARG A 549 -21.84 -5.04 -11.45
N ALA A 550 -21.71 -6.05 -10.58
CA ALA A 550 -20.84 -7.20 -10.85
C ALA A 550 -21.33 -8.00 -12.05
N ALA A 551 -22.65 -8.28 -12.12
CA ALA A 551 -23.25 -8.99 -13.25
C ALA A 551 -23.07 -8.24 -14.59
N ASP A 552 -23.25 -6.93 -14.60
CA ASP A 552 -23.06 -6.07 -15.78
C ASP A 552 -21.62 -6.08 -16.31
N MET A 553 -20.63 -6.32 -15.43
CA MET A 553 -19.24 -6.50 -15.78
C MET A 553 -18.86 -7.95 -16.16
N GLY A 554 -19.82 -8.88 -16.20
CA GLY A 554 -19.55 -10.30 -16.44
C GLY A 554 -18.94 -11.05 -15.24
N LEU A 555 -19.01 -10.47 -14.05
CA LEU A 555 -18.55 -11.08 -12.80
C LEU A 555 -19.71 -11.73 -12.05
N SER A 556 -19.41 -12.63 -11.09
CA SER A 556 -20.46 -13.20 -10.25
C SER A 556 -21.22 -12.11 -9.47
N PRO A 557 -22.56 -12.07 -9.55
CA PRO A 557 -23.35 -11.11 -8.78
C PRO A 557 -23.31 -11.37 -7.26
N LEU A 558 -22.90 -12.56 -6.83
CA LEU A 558 -22.75 -12.97 -5.44
C LEU A 558 -21.27 -13.22 -5.11
N PRO A 559 -20.83 -13.09 -3.85
CA PRO A 559 -19.47 -13.42 -3.47
C PRO A 559 -19.17 -14.91 -3.68
N ILE A 560 -18.03 -15.23 -4.27
CA ILE A 560 -17.60 -16.61 -4.57
C ILE A 560 -16.21 -16.91 -4.00
N ALA A 561 -15.91 -18.18 -3.81
CA ALA A 561 -14.55 -18.68 -3.58
C ALA A 561 -14.00 -19.19 -4.91
N ALA A 562 -13.46 -18.29 -5.71
CA ALA A 562 -12.81 -18.69 -6.95
C ALA A 562 -11.54 -19.49 -6.67
N GLU A 563 -11.17 -20.36 -7.60
CA GLU A 563 -9.87 -21.04 -7.56
C GLU A 563 -8.76 -20.07 -7.97
N MET A 564 -7.57 -20.24 -7.39
CA MET A 564 -6.42 -19.42 -7.79
C MET A 564 -6.06 -19.72 -9.24
N ARG A 565 -5.76 -18.69 -10.02
CA ARG A 565 -5.43 -18.79 -11.45
C ARG A 565 -4.24 -19.69 -11.76
N GLN A 566 -3.34 -19.84 -10.81
CA GLN A 566 -2.13 -20.64 -10.95
C GLN A 566 -2.25 -21.91 -10.07
N ALA A 567 -2.95 -22.91 -10.57
CA ALA A 567 -2.85 -24.26 -10.05
C ALA A 567 -1.53 -24.87 -10.54
N GLN A 568 -0.44 -24.67 -9.80
CA GLN A 568 0.88 -25.21 -10.12
C GLN A 568 1.44 -25.96 -8.93
N ASP A 569 2.33 -26.91 -9.20
CA ASP A 569 3.14 -27.57 -8.19
C ASP A 569 4.05 -26.56 -7.47
N GLY A 570 4.61 -26.94 -6.35
CA GLY A 570 5.47 -26.09 -5.53
C GLY A 570 4.76 -25.46 -4.33
N LEU A 571 5.46 -24.59 -3.61
CA LEU A 571 4.98 -23.92 -2.41
C LEU A 571 4.31 -22.59 -2.76
N ALA A 572 3.21 -22.27 -2.12
CA ALA A 572 2.56 -20.97 -2.29
C ALA A 572 3.49 -19.85 -1.77
N LEU A 573 3.84 -18.90 -2.63
CA LEU A 573 4.64 -17.74 -2.26
C LEU A 573 3.76 -16.67 -1.62
N THR A 574 4.01 -16.37 -0.35
CA THR A 574 3.31 -15.32 0.38
C THR A 574 4.27 -14.21 0.76
N HIS A 575 3.74 -12.99 0.80
CA HIS A 575 4.52 -11.79 1.07
C HIS A 575 3.95 -11.03 2.25
N GLY A 576 4.76 -10.16 2.82
CA GLY A 576 4.30 -9.26 3.87
C GLY A 576 5.38 -8.28 4.30
N ARG A 577 5.01 -7.43 5.25
CA ARG A 577 5.94 -6.49 5.87
C ARG A 577 6.63 -7.13 7.07
N SER A 578 7.85 -6.71 7.33
CA SER A 578 8.51 -6.97 8.60
C SER A 578 8.36 -5.77 9.54
N PHE A 579 8.86 -5.93 10.77
CA PHE A 579 8.95 -4.82 11.72
C PHE A 579 10.02 -3.79 11.32
N ALA A 580 11.08 -4.23 10.63
CA ALA A 580 12.17 -3.37 10.19
C ALA A 580 11.86 -2.66 8.86
N HIS A 581 11.19 -3.34 7.94
CA HIS A 581 10.98 -2.83 6.60
C HIS A 581 9.56 -3.02 6.10
N PHE A 582 9.19 -2.18 5.12
CA PHE A 582 8.06 -2.41 4.24
C PHE A 582 8.37 -1.85 2.84
N HIS A 583 7.92 -2.57 1.81
CA HIS A 583 8.19 -2.22 0.41
C HIS A 583 9.70 -2.05 0.13
N SER A 584 10.04 -1.19 -0.82
CA SER A 584 11.42 -0.90 -1.23
C SER A 584 11.95 0.45 -0.74
N PHE A 585 11.42 0.99 0.37
CA PHE A 585 11.81 2.30 0.89
C PHE A 585 13.30 2.36 1.25
N TYR A 586 13.91 3.49 0.99
CA TYR A 586 15.30 3.80 1.35
C TYR A 586 16.29 2.75 0.83
N ASP A 587 16.18 2.45 -0.46
CA ASP A 587 16.95 1.39 -1.14
C ASP A 587 16.87 0.05 -0.36
N HIS A 588 15.65 -0.43 -0.17
CA HIS A 588 15.35 -1.63 0.62
C HIS A 588 15.83 -1.56 2.08
N GLY A 589 15.95 -0.34 2.63
CA GLY A 589 16.50 -0.07 3.94
C GLY A 589 18.03 -0.01 3.99
N ARG A 590 18.74 -0.32 2.90
CA ARG A 590 20.22 -0.32 2.88
C ARG A 590 20.81 1.06 3.11
N ALA A 591 20.11 2.12 2.70
CA ALA A 591 20.52 3.49 2.95
C ALA A 591 20.46 3.88 4.44
N LEU A 592 19.78 3.12 5.29
CA LEU A 592 19.62 3.38 6.72
C LEU A 592 20.30 2.27 7.54
N PRO A 593 21.49 2.53 8.12
CA PRO A 593 22.30 1.53 8.81
C PRO A 593 21.58 0.71 9.87
N THR A 594 20.72 1.35 10.69
CA THR A 594 19.92 0.66 11.72
C THR A 594 18.98 -0.39 11.12
N LEU A 595 18.37 -0.11 9.97
CA LEU A 595 17.46 -1.03 9.31
C LEU A 595 18.24 -2.10 8.52
N ALA A 596 19.30 -1.70 7.82
CA ALA A 596 20.19 -2.61 7.10
C ALA A 596 20.79 -3.69 8.02
N ALA A 597 21.26 -3.31 9.21
CA ALA A 597 21.80 -4.27 10.18
C ALA A 597 20.74 -5.26 10.71
N ARG A 598 19.47 -4.90 10.65
CA ARG A 598 18.36 -5.75 11.14
C ARG A 598 17.90 -6.79 10.12
N GLU A 599 17.95 -6.47 8.86
CA GLU A 599 17.55 -7.33 7.74
C GLU A 599 18.52 -7.13 6.58
N ALA A 600 19.73 -7.65 6.75
CA ALA A 600 20.80 -7.50 5.76
C ALA A 600 20.56 -8.35 4.51
N GLU A 601 19.89 -9.48 4.65
CA GLU A 601 19.63 -10.46 3.59
C GLU A 601 18.16 -10.85 3.54
N ALA A 602 17.73 -11.40 2.40
CA ALA A 602 16.37 -11.89 2.22
C ALA A 602 16.21 -13.26 2.90
N ASP A 603 15.35 -13.34 3.92
CA ASP A 603 14.98 -14.59 4.57
C ASP A 603 13.67 -15.13 3.99
N VAL A 604 13.69 -16.36 3.44
CA VAL A 604 12.47 -17.10 3.10
C VAL A 604 12.09 -18.04 4.24
N TRP A 605 10.91 -17.83 4.82
CA TRP A 605 10.40 -18.67 5.89
C TRP A 605 9.76 -19.92 5.29
N ILE A 606 10.14 -21.09 5.76
CA ILE A 606 9.68 -22.40 5.27
C ILE A 606 9.32 -23.30 6.46
N ALA A 607 8.26 -24.11 6.30
CA ALA A 607 7.87 -25.09 7.30
C ALA A 607 8.94 -26.18 7.47
N PRO A 608 9.14 -26.74 8.68
CA PRO A 608 10.12 -27.80 8.92
C PRO A 608 9.95 -29.03 8.02
N ASP A 609 8.70 -29.47 7.77
CA ASP A 609 8.40 -30.61 6.93
C ASP A 609 8.75 -30.34 5.45
N ASP A 610 8.45 -29.14 4.94
CA ASP A 610 8.75 -28.75 3.58
C ASP A 610 10.25 -28.57 3.37
N ALA A 611 10.96 -28.04 4.35
CA ALA A 611 12.43 -27.92 4.36
C ALA A 611 13.10 -29.30 4.35
N LYS A 612 12.64 -30.20 5.25
CA LYS A 612 13.16 -31.58 5.30
C LYS A 612 12.94 -32.33 4.01
N ALA A 613 11.76 -32.22 3.39
CA ALA A 613 11.43 -32.87 2.12
C ALA A 613 12.34 -32.42 0.96
N ARG A 614 12.94 -31.22 1.07
CA ARG A 614 13.82 -30.58 0.08
C ARG A 614 15.30 -30.59 0.44
N GLY A 615 15.65 -31.19 1.58
CA GLY A 615 17.03 -31.20 2.09
C GLY A 615 17.57 -29.81 2.47
N ILE A 616 16.70 -28.91 2.89
CA ILE A 616 17.04 -27.52 3.28
C ILE A 616 17.27 -27.47 4.79
N SER A 617 18.43 -26.95 5.18
CA SER A 617 18.75 -26.64 6.59
C SER A 617 18.44 -25.17 6.91
N ASP A 618 18.21 -24.87 8.18
CA ASP A 618 18.06 -23.49 8.64
C ASP A 618 19.31 -22.68 8.36
N GLY A 619 19.16 -21.45 7.86
CA GLY A 619 20.26 -20.56 7.45
C GLY A 619 20.93 -20.93 6.12
N ALA A 620 20.57 -22.02 5.46
CA ALA A 620 21.16 -22.39 4.17
C ALA A 620 20.78 -21.42 3.06
N PRO A 621 21.70 -21.14 2.10
CA PRO A 621 21.37 -20.42 0.90
C PRO A 621 20.43 -21.27 0.04
N VAL A 622 19.37 -20.65 -0.48
CA VAL A 622 18.33 -21.31 -1.31
C VAL A 622 17.98 -20.46 -2.52
N GLU A 623 17.59 -21.15 -3.58
CA GLU A 623 16.95 -20.57 -4.75
C GLU A 623 15.45 -20.83 -4.68
N MET A 624 14.68 -19.78 -4.84
CA MET A 624 13.25 -19.81 -5.12
C MET A 624 13.09 -19.62 -6.63
N SER A 625 12.36 -20.50 -7.30
CA SER A 625 12.20 -20.42 -8.75
C SER A 625 10.81 -20.87 -9.22
N ASN A 626 10.42 -20.37 -10.36
CA ASN A 626 9.29 -20.84 -11.16
C ASN A 626 9.58 -20.58 -12.65
N GLN A 627 8.61 -20.81 -13.52
CA GLN A 627 8.76 -20.60 -14.97
C GLN A 627 9.07 -19.15 -15.39
N ARG A 628 8.89 -18.15 -14.49
CA ARG A 628 9.07 -16.71 -14.77
C ARG A 628 10.45 -16.22 -14.39
N GLY A 629 11.02 -16.76 -13.33
CA GLY A 629 12.30 -16.29 -12.83
C GLY A 629 12.83 -17.03 -11.62
N ARG A 630 13.89 -16.47 -11.06
CA ARG A 630 14.59 -16.99 -9.89
C ARG A 630 14.82 -15.87 -8.89
N PHE A 631 14.92 -16.25 -7.62
CA PHE A 631 15.28 -15.36 -6.52
C PHE A 631 16.09 -16.11 -5.47
N HIS A 632 17.19 -15.52 -5.03
CA HIS A 632 18.07 -16.11 -4.01
C HIS A 632 17.73 -15.54 -2.63
N ALA A 633 17.69 -16.43 -1.65
CA ALA A 633 17.38 -16.08 -0.26
C ALA A 633 18.12 -17.01 0.70
N ARG A 634 18.03 -16.73 2.00
CA ARG A 634 18.39 -17.68 3.05
C ARG A 634 17.16 -18.37 3.60
N ALA A 635 17.25 -19.66 3.83
CA ALA A 635 16.14 -20.41 4.43
C ALA A 635 16.04 -20.10 5.92
N LYS A 636 14.84 -19.74 6.37
CA LYS A 636 14.48 -19.68 7.77
C LYS A 636 13.47 -20.77 8.09
N VAL A 637 13.96 -21.89 8.57
CA VAL A 637 13.12 -23.03 8.93
C VAL A 637 12.38 -22.73 10.22
N THR A 638 11.05 -22.70 10.16
CA THR A 638 10.25 -22.27 11.32
C THR A 638 8.87 -22.91 11.37
N ALA A 639 8.46 -23.36 12.56
CA ALA A 639 7.09 -23.84 12.84
C ALA A 639 6.02 -22.72 12.80
N ARG A 640 6.41 -21.46 12.57
CA ARG A 640 5.47 -20.36 12.34
C ARG A 640 4.84 -20.43 10.95
N MET A 641 5.43 -21.19 10.02
CA MET A 641 4.89 -21.45 8.68
C MET A 641 4.12 -22.77 8.65
N PRO A 642 2.92 -22.81 8.05
CA PRO A 642 2.25 -24.07 7.74
C PRO A 642 2.90 -24.74 6.52
N LYS A 643 2.69 -26.05 6.41
CA LYS A 643 3.12 -26.83 5.24
C LYS A 643 2.44 -26.32 3.96
N GLY A 644 3.20 -26.31 2.85
CA GLY A 644 2.70 -25.97 1.51
C GLY A 644 2.82 -24.48 1.16
N ALA A 645 3.40 -23.66 2.04
CA ALA A 645 3.61 -22.24 1.79
C ALA A 645 4.98 -21.76 2.29
N VAL A 646 5.47 -20.71 1.66
CA VAL A 646 6.64 -19.93 2.10
C VAL A 646 6.25 -18.46 2.25
N TRP A 647 6.97 -17.77 3.12
CA TRP A 647 6.80 -16.34 3.33
C TRP A 647 8.13 -15.61 3.20
N ILE A 648 8.11 -14.47 2.52
CA ILE A 648 9.26 -13.57 2.39
C ILE A 648 8.78 -12.13 2.53
N ARG A 649 9.63 -11.23 3.05
CA ARG A 649 9.32 -9.81 3.07
C ARG A 649 9.22 -9.27 1.64
N ASP A 650 8.22 -8.43 1.38
CA ASP A 650 8.05 -7.75 0.09
C ASP A 650 9.14 -6.68 -0.16
N GLY A 651 9.32 -6.28 -1.41
CA GLY A 651 10.17 -5.16 -1.80
C GLY A 651 11.65 -5.48 -1.99
N TRP A 652 12.08 -6.73 -1.93
CA TRP A 652 13.44 -7.11 -2.33
C TRP A 652 13.64 -6.96 -3.85
N PRO A 653 14.81 -6.45 -4.31
CA PRO A 653 15.13 -6.38 -5.74
C PRO A 653 15.04 -7.76 -6.39
N GLY A 654 14.37 -7.84 -7.54
CA GLY A 654 14.21 -9.09 -8.29
C GLY A 654 13.17 -10.06 -7.75
N LEU A 655 12.65 -9.90 -6.54
CA LEU A 655 11.64 -10.83 -5.98
C LEU A 655 10.39 -10.92 -6.87
N ASN A 656 9.96 -9.80 -7.41
CA ASN A 656 8.77 -9.74 -8.27
C ASN A 656 8.96 -10.36 -9.67
N ALA A 657 10.16 -10.83 -10.03
CA ALA A 657 10.35 -11.69 -11.19
C ALA A 657 9.59 -13.03 -11.07
N LEU A 658 9.27 -13.45 -9.83
CA LEU A 658 8.47 -14.64 -9.56
C LEU A 658 6.95 -14.40 -9.67
N SER A 659 6.50 -13.16 -9.77
CA SER A 659 5.09 -12.77 -9.74
C SER A 659 4.51 -12.60 -11.13
N ASP A 660 3.20 -12.81 -11.25
CA ASP A 660 2.45 -12.56 -12.47
C ASP A 660 1.84 -11.14 -12.45
N GLY A 661 2.05 -10.39 -13.53
CA GLY A 661 1.47 -9.05 -13.71
C GLY A 661 0.13 -9.02 -14.45
N ALA A 662 -0.47 -10.16 -14.78
CA ALA A 662 -1.70 -10.22 -15.58
C ALA A 662 -2.91 -9.64 -14.83
N ALA A 663 -3.80 -8.97 -15.57
CA ALA A 663 -5.06 -8.44 -15.05
C ALA A 663 -5.96 -9.56 -14.54
N VAL A 664 -6.58 -9.37 -13.37
CA VAL A 664 -7.50 -10.34 -12.75
C VAL A 664 -8.97 -9.93 -12.86
N LEU A 665 -9.21 -8.71 -13.29
CA LEU A 665 -10.56 -8.17 -13.52
C LEU A 665 -10.75 -7.84 -15.00
N PRO A 666 -11.98 -7.96 -15.53
CA PRO A 666 -12.27 -7.59 -16.92
C PRO A 666 -12.11 -6.08 -17.13
N GLU A 667 -11.87 -5.68 -18.36
CA GLU A 667 -11.69 -4.26 -18.74
C GLU A 667 -12.90 -3.41 -18.29
N ALA A 668 -14.11 -3.93 -18.41
CA ALA A 668 -15.34 -3.27 -17.95
C ALA A 668 -15.31 -2.88 -16.45
N ALA A 669 -14.45 -3.48 -15.64
CA ALA A 669 -14.30 -3.13 -14.23
C ALA A 669 -13.47 -1.86 -14.01
N LEU A 670 -12.65 -1.45 -14.99
CA LEU A 670 -11.71 -0.34 -14.84
C LEU A 670 -12.39 1.02 -14.69
N ASP A 671 -13.57 1.19 -15.28
CA ASP A 671 -14.32 2.45 -15.29
C ASP A 671 -15.34 2.57 -14.14
N HIS A 672 -15.59 1.48 -13.40
CA HIS A 672 -16.68 1.43 -12.41
C HIS A 672 -16.36 2.10 -11.07
N PHE A 673 -15.10 2.36 -10.78
CA PHE A 673 -14.68 2.99 -9.51
C PHE A 673 -13.72 4.14 -9.77
N ALA A 674 -13.88 5.21 -9.00
CA ALA A 674 -13.01 6.39 -9.03
C ALA A 674 -11.56 6.10 -8.55
N PHE A 675 -11.26 4.89 -8.10
CA PHE A 675 -9.92 4.47 -7.70
C PHE A 675 -9.46 3.29 -8.57
N SER A 676 -8.17 3.19 -8.74
CA SER A 676 -7.52 2.19 -9.56
C SER A 676 -7.91 0.77 -9.16
N VAL A 677 -8.30 0.00 -10.14
CA VAL A 677 -8.52 -1.43 -9.97
C VAL A 677 -7.18 -2.13 -9.89
N GLY A 678 -7.01 -2.95 -8.85
CA GLY A 678 -5.75 -3.58 -8.55
C GLY A 678 -5.37 -4.72 -9.47
N GLN A 679 -4.14 -5.15 -9.30
CA GLN A 679 -3.53 -6.24 -10.03
C GLN A 679 -2.93 -7.24 -9.04
N SER A 680 -2.91 -8.53 -9.40
CA SER A 680 -2.34 -9.56 -8.56
C SER A 680 -0.82 -9.48 -8.53
N ASN A 681 -0.27 -9.23 -7.35
CA ASN A 681 1.16 -9.39 -7.07
C ASN A 681 1.43 -10.65 -6.23
N TYR A 682 0.39 -11.23 -5.65
CA TYR A 682 0.45 -12.36 -4.73
C TYR A 682 -0.40 -13.49 -5.29
N GLY A 683 0.16 -14.63 -5.50
CA GLY A 683 -0.52 -15.79 -6.07
C GLY A 683 0.45 -16.74 -6.75
N ALA A 684 1.73 -16.36 -6.81
CA ALA A 684 2.77 -17.18 -7.36
C ALA A 684 3.00 -18.44 -6.52
N ARG A 685 3.42 -19.51 -7.19
CA ARG A 685 3.99 -20.70 -6.56
C ARG A 685 5.44 -20.83 -6.97
N VAL A 686 6.25 -21.39 -6.09
CA VAL A 686 7.69 -21.52 -6.28
C VAL A 686 8.18 -22.89 -5.83
N GLU A 687 9.16 -23.40 -6.51
CA GLU A 687 10.04 -24.44 -5.97
C GLU A 687 11.15 -23.76 -5.17
N VAL A 688 11.54 -24.39 -4.06
CA VAL A 688 12.64 -23.92 -3.21
C VAL A 688 13.67 -25.02 -3.10
N ARG A 689 14.90 -24.77 -3.57
CA ARG A 689 15.98 -25.76 -3.53
C ARG A 689 17.22 -25.18 -2.82
N PRO A 690 18.03 -26.02 -2.15
CA PRO A 690 19.30 -25.56 -1.63
C PRO A 690 20.26 -25.23 -2.78
N ILE A 691 21.05 -24.18 -2.63
CA ILE A 691 22.14 -23.84 -3.53
C ILE A 691 23.36 -24.66 -3.09
N ARG A 692 23.94 -25.46 -4.02
CA ARG A 692 25.11 -26.29 -3.72
C ARG A 692 26.39 -25.48 -3.78
N ALA A 693 27.37 -25.82 -2.95
CA ALA A 693 28.69 -25.21 -2.99
C ALA A 693 29.32 -25.47 -4.40
N GLY A 694 29.65 -24.37 -5.11
CA GLY A 694 30.19 -24.40 -6.46
C GLY A 694 29.18 -24.12 -7.59
N GLU A 695 27.89 -23.96 -7.32
CA GLU A 695 26.95 -23.37 -8.27
C GLU A 695 27.23 -21.85 -8.32
N THR A 696 27.68 -21.36 -9.47
CA THR A 696 27.94 -19.92 -9.69
C THR A 696 26.59 -19.18 -9.80
N HIS A 697 26.54 -18.00 -9.21
CA HIS A 697 25.40 -17.07 -9.32
C HIS A 697 25.45 -16.41 -10.71
N ASP A 698 24.82 -17.00 -11.71
CA ASP A 698 24.52 -16.32 -12.98
C ASP A 698 23.19 -15.56 -12.88
#